data_a30f2ce696f9db26c63355cf37a081ef
#
_entry.id   a30f2ce696f9db26c63355cf37a081ef
#
_cell.length_a   1.000
_cell.length_b   1.000
_cell.length_c   1.000
_cell.angle_alpha   90.00
_cell.angle_beta   90.00
_cell.angle_gamma   90.00
#
_symmetry.space_group_name_H-M   'P 1'
#
loop_
_entity.id
_entity.type
_entity.pdbx_description
1 polymer ?
#
loop_
_entity_poly.entity_id
_entity_poly.type
_entity_poly.pdbx_seq_one_letter_code
_entity_poly.pdbx_strand_id
1 'polypeptide(L)'
;MRNTGVAPASDSSLGDSNPRQEGPADLRLVPPALAAWVTAAVTLDTPAVWVTALALTCAAVAGVLLLGGATRGRHGRTEPSCPPLQPPSPGLRSPPPRPPRRVFSLWPRMSVAAVLLCVAASAASAALHGADLTRGPVPGLARQFARVAVELEVTADPRLTRPRVKGDRPAPSSVVIAADVLRVGAQGGSSGGAGTRVRTPVLVLVDVDRAAAGRTPWLSPLPSTRLVVHGGLAPASAGGGRVAALLRVGRDESPRVLGAPSTAQRLAGKLRGGLREATEGLPGDARALLPGLVVGDTSRVSPELHEAFEATDLVHLTAVSGANFTILLALLIGPPGTAHRSERRGLAPRLGIPLRATAVLGGALTLGFVIVCRPEPSVLRAAACGSVALLAIGTGRRRSLIPALATVVLLLVLYDPWLARSYGFLLSVLATGALLTLAPRWSEALRRRRCPPRLAEALAAAGAAQAVCAPVVAVIASRVSLVAVPCNLLAEFAVAPATVLGFAALAAAPLAMPVAKAFAWCASWPSGWIADIARAGAALPGGGVDWPGGLSGGLLLAVVTLGVILVGRQVLKSAWAMGICVLLLVLVVMQPRPLTRVITGWPPPGWRMVMCDVGQGDALVLAAGAGAGVVVDAGPDPVLVDRCLRSLGITRVPLVLLTHFHADHVAGLPGVLRGREVGAIETTWFDEPPEQVRFVRGLADARHITMTRAAAGERRRTGRLAWQVLWPPPRPAPDPDGPNDASVTLLVRTAGLTLLLMGDLEPPAQRALLRSPGAALPPVDVLKVAHHGSAYQDPVLLRRVAPRLALISCGENNPKGRYWQF
;
A
#
# COMPACT_ATOMS: atom_id res chain seq x y z
N MET A 1 3.28 48.26 65.44
CA MET A 1 3.81 48.33 64.04
C MET A 1 3.18 47.20 63.25
N ARG A 2 2.23 47.46 62.41
CA ARG A 2 1.51 46.45 61.61
C ARG A 2 2.25 46.33 60.25
N ASN A 3 2.79 45.16 60.01
CA ASN A 3 3.41 44.83 58.75
C ASN A 3 2.33 44.39 57.73
N THR A 4 2.03 45.23 56.78
CA THR A 4 1.15 44.93 55.68
C THR A 4 1.94 44.08 54.61
N GLY A 5 1.73 42.78 54.64
CA GLY A 5 2.25 41.89 53.62
C GLY A 5 1.58 42.15 52.27
N VAL A 6 2.36 42.65 51.33
CA VAL A 6 2.01 42.70 49.91
C VAL A 6 2.07 41.25 49.40
N ALA A 7 0.94 40.72 48.92
CA ALA A 7 0.92 39.45 48.24
C ALA A 7 1.77 39.51 46.94
N PRO A 8 2.64 38.52 46.67
CA PRO A 8 3.38 38.51 45.43
C PRO A 8 2.43 38.37 44.27
N ALA A 9 2.55 39.25 43.27
CA ALA A 9 1.89 39.15 41.98
C ALA A 9 2.16 37.78 41.41
N SER A 10 1.07 37.11 41.05
CA SER A 10 1.11 35.86 40.34
C SER A 10 1.98 36.01 39.10
N ASP A 11 3.13 35.36 39.09
CA ASP A 11 3.95 35.17 37.91
C ASP A 11 3.04 34.56 36.83
N SER A 12 2.63 35.40 35.91
CA SER A 12 2.05 34.94 34.66
C SER A 12 3.15 34.13 33.98
N SER A 13 2.97 32.85 33.92
CA SER A 13 3.84 31.89 33.21
C SER A 13 3.86 32.17 31.70
N LEU A 14 4.50 33.29 31.33
CA LEU A 14 4.99 33.59 29.99
C LEU A 14 6.21 32.69 29.76
N GLY A 15 5.94 31.44 29.36
CA GLY A 15 7.04 30.59 29.00
C GLY A 15 6.85 29.08 29.09
N ASP A 16 5.66 28.57 29.17
CA ASP A 16 5.45 27.15 29.00
C ASP A 16 5.71 26.74 27.53
N SER A 17 6.79 25.97 27.34
CA SER A 17 7.31 25.57 26.02
C SER A 17 6.46 24.55 25.27
N ASN A 18 5.31 24.18 25.84
CA ASN A 18 4.30 23.40 25.17
C ASN A 18 3.20 24.34 24.64
N PRO A 19 2.96 24.40 23.33
CA PRO A 19 1.81 25.08 22.77
C PRO A 19 0.56 24.28 23.12
N ARG A 20 0.13 24.29 24.36
CA ARG A 20 -1.19 23.82 24.74
C ARG A 20 -2.17 24.73 23.99
N GLN A 21 -3.04 24.12 23.23
CA GLN A 21 -4.18 24.81 22.66
C GLN A 21 -4.99 25.36 23.84
N GLU A 22 -4.84 26.64 24.15
CA GLU A 22 -5.59 27.29 25.21
C GLU A 22 -7.07 27.32 24.80
N GLY A 23 -7.89 26.53 25.47
CA GLY A 23 -9.31 26.38 25.18
C GLY A 23 -9.72 25.03 24.53
N PRO A 24 -11.02 24.79 24.34
CA PRO A 24 -11.53 23.60 23.69
C PRO A 24 -11.11 23.57 22.21
N ALA A 25 -10.88 22.36 21.67
CA ALA A 25 -10.49 22.16 20.28
C ALA A 25 -11.49 22.84 19.33
N ASP A 26 -11.00 23.70 18.43
CA ASP A 26 -11.86 24.32 17.42
C ASP A 26 -12.19 23.33 16.31
N LEU A 27 -13.40 22.78 16.35
CA LEU A 27 -13.92 21.78 15.42
C LEU A 27 -14.85 22.38 14.35
N ARG A 28 -14.99 23.69 14.24
CA ARG A 28 -15.98 24.35 13.36
C ARG A 28 -15.82 24.00 11.89
N LEU A 29 -14.60 23.77 11.42
CA LEU A 29 -14.31 23.40 10.03
C LEU A 29 -14.36 21.89 9.75
N VAL A 30 -14.42 21.06 10.81
CA VAL A 30 -14.44 19.59 10.65
C VAL A 30 -15.72 19.11 9.97
N PRO A 31 -16.95 19.51 10.39
CA PRO A 31 -18.18 19.10 9.72
C PRO A 31 -18.25 19.52 8.22
N PRO A 32 -17.91 20.76 7.83
CA PRO A 32 -17.84 21.12 6.41
C PRO A 32 -16.85 20.29 5.60
N ALA A 33 -15.66 20.03 6.14
CA ALA A 33 -14.63 19.24 5.46
C ALA A 33 -15.06 17.76 5.28
N LEU A 34 -15.65 17.15 6.32
CA LEU A 34 -16.18 15.80 6.25
C LEU A 34 -17.37 15.70 5.28
N ALA A 35 -18.29 16.67 5.30
CA ALA A 35 -19.41 16.69 4.39
C ALA A 35 -18.94 16.80 2.92
N ALA A 36 -17.97 17.67 2.62
CA ALA A 36 -17.35 17.76 1.31
C ALA A 36 -16.69 16.44 0.90
N TRP A 37 -15.95 15.81 1.81
CA TRP A 37 -15.29 14.53 1.56
C TRP A 37 -16.29 13.42 1.19
N VAL A 38 -17.31 13.22 2.04
CA VAL A 38 -18.35 12.21 1.80
C VAL A 38 -19.08 12.50 0.48
N THR A 39 -19.41 13.76 0.23
CA THR A 39 -20.05 14.16 -1.03
C THR A 39 -19.18 13.80 -2.23
N ALA A 40 -17.90 14.15 -2.24
CA ALA A 40 -16.99 13.78 -3.33
C ALA A 40 -16.93 12.26 -3.51
N ALA A 41 -16.76 11.50 -2.41
CA ALA A 41 -16.65 10.04 -2.45
C ALA A 41 -17.89 9.37 -3.07
N VAL A 42 -19.08 9.87 -2.78
CA VAL A 42 -20.35 9.29 -3.26
C VAL A 42 -20.69 9.74 -4.68
N THR A 43 -20.45 11.02 -5.02
CA THR A 43 -20.97 11.63 -6.26
C THR A 43 -20.12 11.33 -7.50
N LEU A 44 -18.88 10.84 -7.38
CA LEU A 44 -17.98 10.57 -8.50
C LEU A 44 -18.54 9.55 -9.52
N ASP A 45 -19.33 8.58 -9.09
CA ASP A 45 -19.97 7.58 -9.98
C ASP A 45 -21.45 7.87 -10.24
N THR A 46 -21.95 8.98 -9.66
CA THR A 46 -23.36 9.35 -9.80
C THR A 46 -23.57 10.13 -11.11
N PRO A 47 -24.66 9.88 -11.85
CA PRO A 47 -24.96 10.65 -13.07
C PRO A 47 -24.96 12.15 -12.81
N ALA A 48 -24.34 12.92 -13.72
CA ALA A 48 -24.13 14.37 -13.57
C ALA A 48 -25.42 15.15 -13.26
N VAL A 49 -26.58 14.67 -13.77
CA VAL A 49 -27.90 15.31 -13.52
C VAL A 49 -28.24 15.34 -12.03
N TRP A 50 -28.04 14.22 -11.32
CA TRP A 50 -28.33 14.13 -9.88
C TRP A 50 -27.34 14.93 -9.05
N VAL A 51 -26.07 14.94 -9.47
CA VAL A 51 -25.00 15.69 -8.80
C VAL A 51 -25.21 17.19 -8.95
N THR A 52 -25.60 17.65 -10.14
CA THR A 52 -25.93 19.07 -10.36
C THR A 52 -27.19 19.50 -9.62
N ALA A 53 -28.24 18.65 -9.58
CA ALA A 53 -29.43 18.88 -8.78
C ALA A 53 -29.10 19.03 -7.28
N LEU A 54 -28.28 18.15 -6.73
CA LEU A 54 -27.80 18.21 -5.34
C LEU A 54 -27.04 19.52 -5.08
N ALA A 55 -26.12 19.90 -5.97
CA ALA A 55 -25.33 21.13 -5.83
C ALA A 55 -26.21 22.38 -5.81
N LEU A 56 -27.14 22.46 -6.75
CA LEU A 56 -28.07 23.59 -6.86
C LEU A 56 -29.03 23.69 -5.65
N THR A 57 -29.59 22.56 -5.21
CA THR A 57 -30.48 22.49 -4.05
C THR A 57 -29.73 22.92 -2.77
N CYS A 58 -28.53 22.40 -2.52
CA CYS A 58 -27.74 22.79 -1.35
C CYS A 58 -27.34 24.27 -1.40
N ALA A 59 -26.97 24.80 -2.56
CA ALA A 59 -26.64 26.22 -2.73
C ALA A 59 -27.85 27.10 -2.48
N ALA A 60 -29.05 26.75 -3.01
CA ALA A 60 -30.30 27.50 -2.80
C ALA A 60 -30.70 27.51 -1.31
N VAL A 61 -30.68 26.36 -0.64
CA VAL A 61 -31.01 26.26 0.80
C VAL A 61 -30.03 27.09 1.63
N ALA A 62 -28.71 27.00 1.32
CA ALA A 62 -27.69 27.82 2.00
C ALA A 62 -27.97 29.32 1.81
N GLY A 63 -28.32 29.73 0.58
CA GLY A 63 -28.71 31.11 0.25
C GLY A 63 -29.91 31.60 1.10
N VAL A 64 -30.97 30.81 1.19
CA VAL A 64 -32.14 31.09 2.03
C VAL A 64 -31.77 31.26 3.50
N LEU A 65 -30.94 30.36 4.05
CA LEU A 65 -30.47 30.41 5.43
C LEU A 65 -29.66 31.68 5.74
N LEU A 66 -28.82 32.12 4.78
CA LEU A 66 -28.00 33.33 4.91
C LEU A 66 -28.83 34.62 4.75
N LEU A 67 -29.72 34.68 3.74
CA LEU A 67 -30.56 35.86 3.46
C LEU A 67 -31.66 36.03 4.52
N GLY A 68 -32.34 34.98 4.96
CA GLY A 68 -33.34 35.00 6.00
C GLY A 68 -32.81 35.44 7.38
N GLY A 69 -31.49 35.42 7.59
CA GLY A 69 -30.82 36.03 8.76
C GLY A 69 -30.64 37.55 8.63
N ALA A 70 -30.42 38.05 7.40
CA ALA A 70 -30.19 39.47 7.14
C ALA A 70 -31.46 40.31 7.25
N THR A 71 -32.64 39.79 6.85
CA THR A 71 -33.92 40.47 6.90
C THR A 71 -34.46 40.65 8.33
N ARG A 72 -34.22 39.69 9.23
CA ARG A 72 -34.62 39.79 10.65
C ARG A 72 -33.76 40.74 11.48
N GLY A 73 -32.54 41.07 11.03
CA GLY A 73 -31.67 42.07 11.69
C GLY A 73 -32.01 43.53 11.36
N ARG A 74 -32.77 43.78 10.27
CA ARG A 74 -33.17 45.14 9.84
C ARG A 74 -34.46 45.62 10.46
N HIS A 75 -35.37 44.74 10.92
CA HIS A 75 -36.64 45.10 11.53
C HIS A 75 -36.61 45.29 13.05
N GLY A 76 -35.44 45.21 13.70
CA GLY A 76 -35.26 45.32 15.14
C GLY A 76 -34.59 46.58 15.67
N ARG A 77 -34.33 47.59 14.81
CA ARG A 77 -33.77 48.90 15.20
C ARG A 77 -34.85 50.00 15.06
N THR A 78 -35.89 49.90 15.82
CA THR A 78 -36.60 51.07 16.31
C THR A 78 -36.00 51.42 17.66
N GLU A 79 -35.23 52.49 17.75
CA GLU A 79 -34.72 53.03 19.02
C GLU A 79 -35.98 53.46 19.84
N PRO A 80 -36.11 52.93 21.08
CA PRO A 80 -37.06 53.57 22.00
C PRO A 80 -36.41 54.87 22.46
N SER A 81 -37.07 56.00 22.16
CA SER A 81 -36.78 57.33 22.71
C SER A 81 -36.66 57.24 24.22
N CYS A 82 -35.48 57.58 24.76
CA CYS A 82 -35.24 57.70 26.20
C CYS A 82 -36.10 58.86 26.75
N PRO A 83 -36.93 58.66 27.78
CA PRO A 83 -37.46 59.77 28.55
C PRO A 83 -36.36 60.32 29.44
N PRO A 84 -36.43 61.62 29.85
CA PRO A 84 -35.40 62.33 30.61
C PRO A 84 -35.21 61.70 32.02
N LEU A 85 -33.94 61.59 32.43
CA LEU A 85 -33.49 61.05 33.71
C LEU A 85 -34.05 61.91 34.87
N GLN A 86 -34.87 61.26 35.75
CA GLN A 86 -35.15 61.79 37.10
C GLN A 86 -34.06 61.40 38.06
N PRO A 87 -33.72 62.21 39.04
CA PRO A 87 -32.69 61.92 40.03
C PRO A 87 -33.13 60.80 40.97
N PRO A 88 -32.17 59.95 41.46
CA PRO A 88 -32.48 58.78 42.26
C PRO A 88 -32.96 59.14 43.66
N SER A 89 -34.09 58.60 44.11
CA SER A 89 -34.57 58.61 45.49
C SER A 89 -33.75 57.57 46.32
N PRO A 90 -33.32 57.90 47.56
CA PRO A 90 -32.54 57.03 48.40
C PRO A 90 -33.45 56.00 49.04
N GLY A 91 -33.22 54.72 48.76
CA GLY A 91 -33.79 53.61 49.57
C GLY A 91 -34.32 52.38 48.90
N LEU A 92 -34.14 52.10 47.63
CA LEU A 92 -34.58 50.85 47.00
C LEU A 92 -33.42 50.01 46.53
N ARG A 93 -33.31 48.77 47.02
CA ARG A 93 -32.34 47.74 46.58
C ARG A 93 -32.42 47.58 45.06
N SER A 94 -31.30 47.66 44.38
CA SER A 94 -31.17 47.43 42.95
C SER A 94 -31.74 46.03 42.62
N PRO A 95 -32.60 45.88 41.58
CA PRO A 95 -33.01 44.56 41.12
C PRO A 95 -31.80 43.78 40.57
N PRO A 96 -31.76 42.45 40.70
CA PRO A 96 -30.62 41.65 40.21
C PRO A 96 -30.44 41.85 38.70
N PRO A 97 -29.22 41.85 38.21
CA PRO A 97 -28.94 42.01 36.80
C PRO A 97 -29.70 41.00 35.96
N ARG A 98 -30.48 41.44 35.01
CA ARG A 98 -31.20 40.56 34.10
C ARG A 98 -30.19 39.71 33.37
N PRO A 99 -30.41 38.35 33.29
CA PRO A 99 -29.50 37.48 32.56
C PRO A 99 -29.37 37.95 31.12
N PRO A 100 -28.19 37.86 30.54
CA PRO A 100 -27.99 38.35 29.16
C PRO A 100 -28.95 37.62 28.24
N ARG A 101 -29.78 38.37 27.50
CA ARG A 101 -30.66 37.80 26.49
C ARG A 101 -29.81 36.93 25.57
N ARG A 102 -30.16 35.67 25.46
CA ARG A 102 -29.49 34.67 24.61
C ARG A 102 -29.37 35.20 23.18
N VAL A 103 -28.16 35.51 22.78
CA VAL A 103 -27.76 35.71 21.39
C VAL A 103 -27.66 34.34 20.73
N PHE A 104 -28.73 33.57 20.84
CA PHE A 104 -28.77 32.15 20.52
C PHE A 104 -29.55 31.88 19.24
N SER A 105 -29.18 32.41 18.06
CA SER A 105 -29.86 31.90 16.86
C SER A 105 -29.12 32.06 15.54
N LEU A 106 -27.99 32.75 15.44
CA LEU A 106 -27.28 32.89 14.15
C LEU A 106 -26.21 31.81 13.91
N TRP A 107 -25.55 31.36 14.93
CA TRP A 107 -24.44 30.40 14.82
C TRP A 107 -24.82 29.05 14.19
N PRO A 108 -25.90 28.34 14.60
CA PRO A 108 -26.25 27.07 13.98
C PRO A 108 -26.62 27.20 12.50
N ARG A 109 -27.29 28.31 12.12
CA ARG A 109 -27.65 28.58 10.72
C ARG A 109 -26.44 28.81 9.85
N MET A 110 -25.47 29.61 10.32
CA MET A 110 -24.23 29.86 9.60
C MET A 110 -23.41 28.57 9.43
N SER A 111 -23.35 27.71 10.46
CA SER A 111 -22.66 26.44 10.38
C SER A 111 -23.33 25.49 9.38
N VAL A 112 -24.65 25.38 9.39
CA VAL A 112 -25.40 24.57 8.41
C VAL A 112 -25.23 25.12 7.00
N ALA A 113 -25.32 26.45 6.80
CA ALA A 113 -25.08 27.06 5.49
C ALA A 113 -23.66 26.80 4.97
N ALA A 114 -22.64 26.85 5.84
CA ALA A 114 -21.27 26.53 5.48
C ALA A 114 -21.11 25.06 5.03
N VAL A 115 -21.73 24.12 5.74
CA VAL A 115 -21.75 22.70 5.37
C VAL A 115 -22.40 22.52 4.00
N LEU A 116 -23.57 23.09 3.77
CA LEU A 116 -24.31 23.00 2.49
C LEU A 116 -23.53 23.61 1.32
N LEU A 117 -22.86 24.74 1.53
CA LEU A 117 -21.97 25.33 0.51
C LEU A 117 -20.78 24.44 0.18
N CYS A 118 -20.18 23.81 1.17
CA CYS A 118 -19.10 22.86 0.96
C CYS A 118 -19.58 21.59 0.22
N VAL A 119 -20.79 21.09 0.53
CA VAL A 119 -21.44 20.00 -0.22
C VAL A 119 -21.68 20.42 -1.68
N ALA A 120 -22.25 21.60 -1.90
CA ALA A 120 -22.51 22.12 -3.24
C ALA A 120 -21.23 22.28 -4.07
N ALA A 121 -20.19 22.86 -3.49
CA ALA A 121 -18.88 23.04 -4.13
C ALA A 121 -18.22 21.70 -4.45
N SER A 122 -18.28 20.75 -3.53
CA SER A 122 -17.71 19.40 -3.71
C SER A 122 -18.47 18.61 -4.79
N ALA A 123 -19.80 18.67 -4.78
CA ALA A 123 -20.63 18.06 -5.82
C ALA A 123 -20.33 18.67 -7.20
N ALA A 124 -20.21 20.00 -7.31
CA ALA A 124 -19.85 20.66 -8.56
C ALA A 124 -18.46 20.24 -9.06
N SER A 125 -17.45 20.20 -8.17
CA SER A 125 -16.12 19.72 -8.51
C SER A 125 -16.14 18.27 -9.00
N ALA A 126 -16.85 17.38 -8.29
CA ALA A 126 -16.98 15.97 -8.68
C ALA A 126 -17.66 15.80 -10.04
N ALA A 127 -18.72 16.59 -10.33
CA ALA A 127 -19.42 16.58 -11.61
C ALA A 127 -18.51 17.04 -12.77
N LEU A 128 -17.67 18.06 -12.56
CA LEU A 128 -16.72 18.54 -13.56
C LEU A 128 -15.67 17.48 -13.89
N HIS A 129 -15.04 16.89 -12.86
CA HIS A 129 -14.02 15.85 -13.03
C HIS A 129 -14.60 14.53 -13.60
N GLY A 130 -15.83 14.15 -13.20
CA GLY A 130 -16.54 13.03 -13.80
C GLY A 130 -16.89 13.24 -15.27
N ALA A 131 -17.21 14.49 -15.64
CA ALA A 131 -17.46 14.86 -17.02
C ALA A 131 -16.21 14.71 -17.92
N ASP A 132 -15.01 14.96 -17.38
CA ASP A 132 -13.74 14.79 -18.13
C ASP A 132 -13.49 13.32 -18.51
N LEU A 133 -14.04 12.36 -17.77
CA LEU A 133 -13.95 10.93 -18.11
C LEU A 133 -14.92 10.48 -19.20
N THR A 134 -16.01 11.22 -19.41
CA THR A 134 -17.08 10.82 -20.33
C THR A 134 -17.15 11.68 -21.59
N ARG A 135 -16.52 12.87 -21.57
CA ARG A 135 -16.52 13.81 -22.69
C ARG A 135 -15.54 13.40 -23.79
N GLY A 136 -15.88 13.79 -25.02
CA GLY A 136 -15.03 13.61 -26.20
C GLY A 136 -15.08 12.20 -26.81
N PRO A 137 -14.28 11.96 -27.87
CA PRO A 137 -14.36 10.73 -28.65
C PRO A 137 -13.67 9.52 -27.97
N VAL A 138 -12.74 9.73 -27.04
CA VAL A 138 -11.90 8.66 -26.45
C VAL A 138 -12.74 7.57 -25.78
N PRO A 139 -13.74 7.85 -24.92
CA PRO A 139 -14.56 6.79 -24.33
C PRO A 139 -15.40 6.01 -25.35
N GLY A 140 -15.86 6.68 -26.41
CA GLY A 140 -16.58 6.06 -27.52
C GLY A 140 -15.69 5.10 -28.31
N LEU A 141 -14.51 5.56 -28.70
CA LEU A 141 -13.49 4.77 -29.40
C LEU A 141 -12.99 3.58 -28.56
N ALA A 142 -12.87 3.77 -27.25
CA ALA A 142 -12.48 2.69 -26.33
C ALA A 142 -13.53 1.57 -26.29
N ARG A 143 -14.82 1.88 -26.29
CA ARG A 143 -15.91 0.87 -26.38
C ARG A 143 -15.91 0.09 -27.69
N GLN A 144 -15.40 0.70 -28.76
CA GLN A 144 -15.25 0.08 -30.09
C GLN A 144 -13.90 -0.66 -30.24
N PHE A 145 -13.04 -0.66 -29.21
CA PHE A 145 -11.68 -1.20 -29.27
C PHE A 145 -10.87 -0.65 -30.46
N ALA A 146 -11.08 0.62 -30.79
CA ALA A 146 -10.50 1.26 -31.97
C ALA A 146 -8.99 1.37 -31.86
N ARG A 147 -8.28 1.18 -33.00
CA ARG A 147 -6.86 1.51 -33.13
C ARG A 147 -6.72 2.98 -33.51
N VAL A 148 -5.90 3.71 -32.76
CA VAL A 148 -5.77 5.16 -32.86
C VAL A 148 -4.31 5.58 -32.83
N ALA A 149 -4.02 6.74 -33.45
CA ALA A 149 -2.82 7.51 -33.20
C ALA A 149 -3.16 8.63 -32.23
N VAL A 150 -2.45 8.72 -31.11
CA VAL A 150 -2.73 9.72 -30.07
C VAL A 150 -1.48 10.54 -29.76
N GLU A 151 -1.70 11.87 -29.59
CA GLU A 151 -0.76 12.75 -28.94
C GLU A 151 -1.14 12.79 -27.46
N LEU A 152 -0.23 12.44 -26.58
CA LEU A 152 -0.44 12.40 -25.14
C LEU A 152 0.65 13.13 -24.36
N GLU A 153 0.32 13.62 -23.18
CA GLU A 153 1.23 14.22 -22.22
C GLU A 153 1.33 13.31 -20.98
N VAL A 154 2.55 12.90 -20.68
CA VAL A 154 2.82 12.05 -19.50
C VAL A 154 2.54 12.83 -18.22
N THR A 155 1.74 12.27 -17.31
CA THR A 155 1.34 12.93 -16.05
C THR A 155 2.08 12.40 -14.83
N ALA A 156 2.57 11.16 -14.86
CA ALA A 156 3.32 10.54 -13.76
C ALA A 156 4.51 9.74 -14.30
N ASP A 157 5.47 9.40 -13.42
CA ASP A 157 6.61 8.56 -13.79
C ASP A 157 6.13 7.18 -14.27
N PRO A 158 6.68 6.64 -15.39
CA PRO A 158 6.41 5.29 -15.84
C PRO A 158 6.78 4.25 -14.77
N ARG A 159 5.97 3.20 -14.66
CA ARG A 159 6.18 2.12 -13.69
C ARG A 159 6.13 0.77 -14.38
N LEU A 160 7.03 -0.13 -14.00
CA LEU A 160 6.97 -1.53 -14.42
C LEU A 160 5.96 -2.29 -13.55
N THR A 161 5.11 -3.13 -14.18
CA THR A 161 4.21 -4.02 -13.45
C THR A 161 5.03 -5.08 -12.72
N ARG A 162 4.55 -5.50 -11.54
CA ARG A 162 5.16 -6.63 -10.84
C ARG A 162 4.91 -7.92 -11.61
N PRO A 163 5.89 -8.84 -11.63
CA PRO A 163 5.68 -10.17 -12.17
C PRO A 163 4.52 -10.85 -11.44
N ARG A 164 3.56 -11.36 -12.19
CA ARG A 164 2.44 -12.16 -11.67
C ARG A 164 2.31 -13.41 -12.50
N VAL A 165 1.85 -14.47 -11.89
CA VAL A 165 1.43 -15.68 -12.60
C VAL A 165 -0.08 -15.56 -12.86
N LYS A 166 -0.52 -15.83 -14.09
CA LYS A 166 -1.93 -15.85 -14.47
C LYS A 166 -2.22 -17.17 -15.19
N GLY A 167 -2.77 -18.11 -14.44
CA GLY A 167 -2.91 -19.49 -14.90
C GLY A 167 -1.53 -20.15 -15.08
N ASP A 168 -1.35 -20.82 -16.19
CA ASP A 168 -0.16 -21.59 -16.55
C ASP A 168 1.05 -20.74 -17.00
N ARG A 169 0.89 -19.42 -17.18
CA ARG A 169 1.92 -18.52 -17.73
C ARG A 169 2.23 -17.34 -16.82
N PRO A 170 3.48 -16.88 -16.81
CA PRO A 170 3.77 -15.58 -16.23
C PRO A 170 3.07 -14.49 -17.07
N ALA A 171 2.38 -13.58 -16.39
CA ALA A 171 1.83 -12.40 -17.06
C ALA A 171 2.98 -11.60 -17.70
N PRO A 172 2.79 -11.07 -18.92
CA PRO A 172 3.80 -10.22 -19.55
C PRO A 172 4.13 -9.04 -18.64
N SER A 173 5.41 -8.68 -18.57
CA SER A 173 5.80 -7.45 -17.90
C SER A 173 5.32 -6.29 -18.75
N SER A 174 4.63 -5.32 -18.14
CA SER A 174 4.14 -4.14 -18.87
C SER A 174 4.63 -2.88 -18.18
N VAL A 175 4.96 -1.85 -18.97
CA VAL A 175 5.17 -0.51 -18.46
C VAL A 175 3.83 0.20 -18.43
N VAL A 176 3.50 0.75 -17.26
CA VAL A 176 2.27 1.52 -17.02
C VAL A 176 2.62 3.00 -16.99
N ILE A 177 1.99 3.80 -17.85
CA ILE A 177 2.20 5.24 -17.94
C ILE A 177 0.85 5.94 -17.80
N ALA A 178 0.71 6.79 -16.79
CA ALA A 178 -0.45 7.69 -16.70
C ALA A 178 -0.22 8.89 -17.62
N ALA A 179 -1.22 9.22 -18.44
CA ALA A 179 -1.11 10.31 -19.41
C ALA A 179 -2.47 10.94 -19.71
N ASP A 180 -2.45 12.20 -20.14
CA ASP A 180 -3.61 12.89 -20.72
C ASP A 180 -3.50 12.86 -22.25
N VAL A 181 -4.51 12.34 -22.94
CA VAL A 181 -4.61 12.44 -24.40
C VAL A 181 -4.97 13.87 -24.76
N LEU A 182 -4.13 14.50 -25.61
CA LEU A 182 -4.32 15.89 -26.09
C LEU A 182 -4.96 15.93 -27.46
N ARG A 183 -4.68 14.94 -28.30
CA ARG A 183 -5.25 14.78 -29.66
C ARG A 183 -5.46 13.32 -29.98
N VAL A 184 -6.54 13.03 -30.69
CA VAL A 184 -6.88 11.70 -31.20
C VAL A 184 -7.09 11.79 -32.72
N GLY A 185 -6.41 10.93 -33.47
CA GLY A 185 -6.60 10.73 -34.89
C GLY A 185 -6.94 9.28 -35.22
N ALA A 186 -7.69 9.04 -36.31
CA ALA A 186 -7.92 7.67 -36.78
C ALA A 186 -6.63 7.12 -37.43
N GLN A 187 -6.35 5.82 -37.24
CA GLN A 187 -5.24 5.14 -37.92
C GLN A 187 -5.57 5.03 -39.43
N GLY A 188 -4.79 5.71 -40.30
CA GLY A 188 -5.00 5.68 -41.74
C GLY A 188 -5.16 7.06 -42.42
N GLY A 189 -5.37 8.13 -41.66
CA GLY A 189 -5.28 9.50 -42.17
C GLY A 189 -3.81 9.93 -42.30
N SER A 190 -3.41 10.38 -43.50
CA SER A 190 -2.13 11.01 -43.74
C SER A 190 -1.78 12.03 -42.63
N SER A 191 -0.52 12.15 -42.29
CA SER A 191 0.06 12.94 -41.17
C SER A 191 -0.31 14.44 -41.11
N GLY A 192 -1.41 14.88 -41.71
CA GLY A 192 -1.94 16.23 -41.74
C GLY A 192 -3.43 16.33 -41.43
N GLY A 193 -4.16 15.22 -41.12
CA GLY A 193 -5.58 15.26 -40.77
C GLY A 193 -5.81 15.87 -39.38
N ALA A 194 -6.74 16.86 -39.30
CA ALA A 194 -7.11 17.58 -38.07
C ALA A 194 -7.64 16.61 -36.98
N GLY A 195 -6.75 16.03 -36.18
CA GLY A 195 -7.13 15.24 -35.02
C GLY A 195 -7.94 16.08 -34.02
N THR A 196 -8.94 15.48 -33.42
CA THR A 196 -9.79 16.14 -32.43
C THR A 196 -8.99 16.46 -31.18
N ARG A 197 -8.94 17.75 -30.79
CA ARG A 197 -8.32 18.16 -29.52
C ARG A 197 -9.21 17.72 -28.37
N VAL A 198 -8.60 17.07 -27.39
CA VAL A 198 -9.25 16.56 -26.18
C VAL A 198 -8.32 16.76 -24.98
N ARG A 199 -8.83 16.59 -23.78
CA ARG A 199 -8.02 16.38 -22.58
C ARG A 199 -8.67 15.26 -21.80
N THR A 200 -8.19 14.04 -21.99
CA THR A 200 -8.82 12.84 -21.44
C THR A 200 -7.76 11.99 -20.76
N PRO A 201 -7.89 11.69 -19.46
CA PRO A 201 -6.94 10.86 -18.75
C PRO A 201 -7.04 9.40 -19.21
N VAL A 202 -5.88 8.83 -19.56
CA VAL A 202 -5.74 7.43 -19.99
C VAL A 202 -4.58 6.74 -19.27
N LEU A 203 -4.66 5.42 -19.20
CA LEU A 203 -3.55 4.59 -18.75
C LEU A 203 -2.96 3.87 -19.96
N VAL A 204 -1.70 4.15 -20.26
CA VAL A 204 -0.97 3.51 -21.36
C VAL A 204 -0.32 2.24 -20.80
N LEU A 205 -0.58 1.10 -21.43
CA LEU A 205 0.01 -0.20 -21.12
C LEU A 205 0.88 -0.62 -22.29
N VAL A 206 2.18 -0.76 -22.04
CA VAL A 206 3.14 -1.18 -23.03
C VAL A 206 3.69 -2.53 -22.62
N ASP A 207 3.45 -3.57 -23.39
CA ASP A 207 4.01 -4.88 -23.15
C ASP A 207 5.51 -4.90 -23.52
N VAL A 208 6.32 -5.39 -22.58
CA VAL A 208 7.79 -5.43 -22.75
C VAL A 208 8.32 -6.82 -22.43
N ASP A 209 9.39 -7.20 -23.10
CA ASP A 209 10.07 -8.44 -22.78
C ASP A 209 10.69 -8.39 -21.40
N ARG A 210 10.52 -9.45 -20.61
CA ARG A 210 10.99 -9.55 -19.25
C ARG A 210 12.50 -9.32 -19.13
N ALA A 211 13.29 -9.81 -20.10
CA ALA A 211 14.75 -9.62 -20.16
C ALA A 211 15.16 -8.17 -20.43
N ALA A 212 14.33 -7.41 -21.15
CA ALA A 212 14.57 -6.02 -21.51
C ALA A 212 13.80 -5.02 -20.63
N ALA A 213 12.95 -5.50 -19.72
CA ALA A 213 12.00 -4.69 -18.97
C ALA A 213 12.63 -3.50 -18.22
N GLY A 214 13.81 -3.70 -17.63
CA GLY A 214 14.55 -2.62 -16.94
C GLY A 214 15.30 -1.63 -17.83
N ARG A 215 15.38 -1.89 -19.16
CA ARG A 215 16.14 -1.09 -20.14
C ARG A 215 15.27 -0.50 -21.24
N THR A 216 13.95 -0.67 -21.16
CA THR A 216 13.03 -0.17 -22.19
C THR A 216 13.01 1.36 -22.26
N PRO A 217 12.99 1.96 -23.46
CA PRO A 217 12.85 3.41 -23.64
C PRO A 217 11.59 3.99 -22.99
N TRP A 218 10.57 3.15 -22.75
CA TRP A 218 9.31 3.53 -22.15
C TRP A 218 9.39 3.91 -20.65
N LEU A 219 10.50 3.61 -19.98
CA LEU A 219 10.75 4.03 -18.59
C LEU A 219 11.42 5.41 -18.50
N SER A 220 11.86 5.99 -19.62
CA SER A 220 12.61 7.25 -19.65
C SER A 220 11.76 8.53 -19.67
N PRO A 221 10.50 8.56 -20.19
CA PRO A 221 9.72 9.78 -20.27
C PRO A 221 9.42 10.36 -18.89
N LEU A 222 9.73 11.65 -18.72
CA LEU A 222 9.38 12.39 -17.50
C LEU A 222 7.97 12.95 -17.62
N PRO A 223 7.29 13.28 -16.51
CA PRO A 223 6.04 14.03 -16.54
C PRO A 223 6.17 15.32 -17.37
N SER A 224 5.10 15.72 -18.03
CA SER A 224 5.00 16.79 -19.04
C SER A 224 5.73 16.52 -20.36
N THR A 225 6.28 15.32 -20.58
CA THR A 225 6.77 14.92 -21.91
C THR A 225 5.58 14.64 -22.82
N ARG A 226 5.63 15.19 -24.06
CA ARG A 226 4.62 14.90 -25.08
C ARG A 226 5.11 13.81 -26.02
N LEU A 227 4.26 12.81 -26.22
CA LEU A 227 4.53 11.63 -27.02
C LEU A 227 3.46 11.44 -28.09
N VAL A 228 3.85 10.90 -29.24
CA VAL A 228 2.92 10.25 -30.18
C VAL A 228 3.05 8.76 -30.02
N VAL A 229 1.89 8.11 -29.89
CA VAL A 229 1.78 6.68 -29.66
C VAL A 229 0.66 6.10 -30.51
N HIS A 230 0.91 4.92 -31.10
CA HIS A 230 -0.10 4.14 -31.82
C HIS A 230 -0.51 2.96 -30.95
N GLY A 231 -1.81 2.75 -30.81
CA GLY A 231 -2.29 1.65 -29.97
C GLY A 231 -3.76 1.39 -30.09
N GLY A 232 -4.20 0.32 -29.44
CA GLY A 232 -5.61 -0.03 -29.30
C GLY A 232 -6.22 0.54 -28.02
N LEU A 233 -7.31 1.30 -28.14
CA LEU A 233 -8.08 1.73 -27.00
C LEU A 233 -8.93 0.58 -26.45
N ALA A 234 -9.09 0.51 -25.14
CA ALA A 234 -10.01 -0.40 -24.47
C ALA A 234 -10.73 0.34 -23.33
N PRO A 235 -11.96 -0.06 -22.97
CA PRO A 235 -12.66 0.53 -21.83
C PRO A 235 -11.84 0.36 -20.54
N ALA A 236 -11.87 1.38 -19.68
CA ALA A 236 -11.36 1.24 -18.32
C ALA A 236 -12.21 0.20 -17.55
N SER A 237 -11.58 -0.56 -16.64
CA SER A 237 -12.30 -1.55 -15.84
C SER A 237 -13.44 -0.91 -15.06
N ALA A 238 -14.59 -1.54 -14.99
CA ALA A 238 -15.72 -1.11 -14.15
C ALA A 238 -15.25 -1.08 -12.68
N GLY A 239 -15.20 0.12 -12.08
CA GLY A 239 -14.72 0.28 -10.70
C GLY A 239 -14.21 1.68 -10.37
N GLY A 240 -14.58 2.71 -11.15
CA GLY A 240 -14.40 4.10 -10.74
C GLY A 240 -12.95 4.60 -10.71
N GLY A 241 -12.14 4.19 -11.68
CA GLY A 241 -10.76 4.69 -11.84
C GLY A 241 -10.73 6.13 -12.36
N ARG A 242 -9.59 6.81 -12.15
CA ARG A 242 -9.29 8.17 -12.66
C ARG A 242 -9.07 8.24 -14.17
N VAL A 243 -9.27 7.18 -14.90
CA VAL A 243 -8.95 7.07 -16.33
C VAL A 243 -10.19 6.73 -17.14
N ALA A 244 -10.32 7.39 -18.29
CA ALA A 244 -11.44 7.20 -19.20
C ALA A 244 -11.27 5.94 -20.08
N ALA A 245 -10.01 5.55 -20.37
CA ALA A 245 -9.69 4.42 -21.23
C ALA A 245 -8.28 3.87 -20.92
N LEU A 246 -8.06 2.62 -21.36
CA LEU A 246 -6.74 2.00 -21.44
C LEU A 246 -6.25 2.11 -22.88
N LEU A 247 -4.98 2.50 -23.07
CA LEU A 247 -4.31 2.47 -24.38
C LEU A 247 -3.25 1.35 -24.36
N ARG A 248 -3.49 0.30 -25.13
CA ARG A 248 -2.56 -0.82 -25.28
C ARG A 248 -1.63 -0.57 -26.44
N VAL A 249 -0.35 -0.60 -26.16
CA VAL A 249 0.74 -0.36 -27.13
C VAL A 249 1.47 -1.66 -27.37
N GLY A 250 1.72 -1.96 -28.65
CA GLY A 250 2.45 -3.16 -29.05
C GLY A 250 3.92 -3.13 -28.63
N ARG A 251 4.52 -4.30 -28.56
CA ARG A 251 5.92 -4.52 -28.13
C ARG A 251 6.94 -3.80 -29.02
N ASP A 252 6.65 -3.73 -30.32
CA ASP A 252 7.58 -3.19 -31.34
C ASP A 252 7.48 -1.67 -31.49
N GLU A 253 6.55 -1.03 -30.77
CA GLU A 253 6.35 0.41 -30.78
C GLU A 253 7.38 1.10 -29.87
N SER A 254 7.98 2.19 -30.37
CA SER A 254 8.90 3.03 -29.59
C SER A 254 8.27 4.40 -29.30
N PRO A 255 8.50 5.00 -28.13
CA PRO A 255 7.92 6.30 -27.80
C PRO A 255 8.51 7.39 -28.70
N ARG A 256 7.67 8.02 -29.51
CA ARG A 256 8.09 9.17 -30.34
C ARG A 256 7.83 10.47 -29.59
N VAL A 257 8.92 11.13 -29.17
CA VAL A 257 8.85 12.39 -28.41
C VAL A 257 8.54 13.55 -29.35
N LEU A 258 7.43 14.25 -29.11
CA LEU A 258 7.04 15.49 -29.78
C LEU A 258 7.51 16.74 -29.05
N GLY A 259 7.48 16.71 -27.73
CA GLY A 259 7.83 17.85 -26.88
C GLY A 259 8.61 17.45 -25.67
N ALA A 260 9.67 18.21 -25.37
CA ALA A 260 10.49 17.99 -24.18
C ALA A 260 9.71 18.29 -22.90
N PRO A 261 10.05 17.64 -21.76
CA PRO A 261 9.45 17.94 -20.48
C PRO A 261 9.77 19.37 -20.04
N SER A 262 8.93 19.92 -19.15
CA SER A 262 9.10 21.27 -18.60
C SER A 262 10.45 21.40 -17.88
N THR A 263 10.95 22.65 -17.74
CA THR A 263 12.24 22.92 -17.08
C THR A 263 12.26 22.41 -15.65
N ALA A 264 11.14 22.56 -14.91
CA ALA A 264 10.98 22.05 -13.56
C ALA A 264 11.09 20.51 -13.52
N GLN A 265 10.45 19.80 -14.46
CA GLN A 265 10.51 18.34 -14.52
C GLN A 265 11.88 17.82 -14.96
N ARG A 266 12.58 18.55 -15.84
CA ARG A 266 13.98 18.24 -16.20
C ARG A 266 14.91 18.38 -14.99
N LEU A 267 14.76 19.47 -14.21
CA LEU A 267 15.56 19.67 -13.00
C LEU A 267 15.27 18.57 -11.97
N ALA A 268 14.00 18.27 -11.71
CA ALA A 268 13.60 17.18 -10.83
C ALA A 268 14.15 15.82 -11.29
N GLY A 269 14.08 15.55 -12.59
CA GLY A 269 14.66 14.34 -13.20
C GLY A 269 16.17 14.24 -13.01
N LYS A 270 16.91 15.36 -13.20
CA LYS A 270 18.36 15.41 -12.92
C LYS A 270 18.69 15.15 -11.46
N LEU A 271 17.95 15.77 -10.53
CA LEU A 271 18.14 15.56 -9.10
C LEU A 271 17.88 14.09 -8.70
N ARG A 272 16.78 13.51 -9.17
CA ARG A 272 16.45 12.10 -8.91
C ARG A 272 17.48 11.16 -9.54
N GLY A 273 17.92 11.43 -10.76
CA GLY A 273 18.98 10.70 -11.46
C GLY A 273 20.31 10.77 -10.70
N GLY A 274 20.70 11.96 -10.25
CA GLY A 274 21.90 12.17 -9.45
C GLY A 274 21.86 11.41 -8.10
N LEU A 275 20.71 11.37 -7.44
CA LEU A 275 20.54 10.56 -6.22
C LEU A 275 20.66 9.06 -6.52
N ARG A 276 20.07 8.57 -7.62
CA ARG A 276 20.24 7.17 -8.06
C ARG A 276 21.71 6.82 -8.30
N GLU A 277 22.45 7.70 -8.97
CA GLU A 277 23.89 7.54 -9.22
C GLU A 277 24.68 7.56 -7.91
N ALA A 278 24.37 8.49 -7.00
CA ALA A 278 25.03 8.57 -5.70
C ALA A 278 24.83 7.31 -4.85
N THR A 279 23.73 6.59 -5.05
CA THR A 279 23.39 5.35 -4.32
C THR A 279 23.85 4.07 -5.00
N GLU A 280 24.43 4.12 -6.22
CA GLU A 280 24.76 2.92 -7.03
C GLU A 280 25.70 1.95 -6.32
N GLY A 281 26.71 2.46 -5.61
CA GLY A 281 27.72 1.65 -4.90
C GLY A 281 27.33 1.20 -3.49
N LEU A 282 26.09 1.43 -3.06
CA LEU A 282 25.62 1.06 -1.72
C LEU A 282 25.20 -0.42 -1.64
N PRO A 283 25.16 -1.05 -0.44
CA PRO A 283 24.58 -2.37 -0.22
C PRO A 283 23.14 -2.46 -0.74
N GLY A 284 22.73 -3.65 -1.21
CA GLY A 284 21.51 -3.85 -2.00
C GLY A 284 20.24 -3.21 -1.42
N ASP A 285 19.93 -3.44 -0.15
CA ASP A 285 18.72 -2.89 0.48
C ASP A 285 18.80 -1.38 0.68
N ALA A 286 19.95 -0.84 1.12
CA ALA A 286 20.14 0.60 1.27
C ALA A 286 20.12 1.33 -0.09
N ARG A 287 20.71 0.73 -1.15
CA ARG A 287 20.65 1.23 -2.53
C ARG A 287 19.22 1.37 -3.04
N ALA A 288 18.38 0.39 -2.69
CA ALA A 288 16.99 0.37 -3.11
C ALA A 288 16.09 1.31 -2.28
N LEU A 289 16.31 1.35 -0.97
CA LEU A 289 15.42 2.03 -0.02
C LEU A 289 15.68 3.54 0.08
N LEU A 290 16.93 3.99 0.02
CA LEU A 290 17.28 5.40 0.23
C LEU A 290 16.62 6.35 -0.79
N PRO A 291 16.56 6.05 -2.11
CA PRO A 291 15.79 6.86 -3.05
C PRO A 291 14.28 6.85 -2.76
N GLY A 292 13.74 5.73 -2.26
CA GLY A 292 12.34 5.62 -1.81
C GLY A 292 12.03 6.57 -0.66
N LEU A 293 12.86 6.55 0.39
CA LEU A 293 12.72 7.40 1.58
C LEU A 293 12.83 8.89 1.24
N VAL A 294 13.70 9.28 0.30
CA VAL A 294 13.99 10.70 0.01
C VAL A 294 13.04 11.28 -1.01
N VAL A 295 12.83 10.61 -2.15
CA VAL A 295 12.08 11.14 -3.30
C VAL A 295 10.93 10.23 -3.77
N GLY A 296 10.60 9.19 -3.03
CA GLY A 296 9.51 8.25 -3.38
C GLY A 296 9.85 7.32 -4.54
N ASP A 297 11.12 7.13 -4.85
CA ASP A 297 11.55 6.27 -5.94
C ASP A 297 11.73 4.82 -5.46
N THR A 298 10.69 4.03 -5.58
CA THR A 298 10.67 2.61 -5.18
C THR A 298 11.02 1.65 -6.32
N SER A 299 11.48 2.16 -7.47
CA SER A 299 11.74 1.34 -8.67
C SER A 299 12.79 0.23 -8.49
N ARG A 300 13.64 0.37 -7.47
CA ARG A 300 14.72 -0.59 -7.13
C ARG A 300 14.40 -1.49 -5.93
N VAL A 301 13.25 -1.30 -5.27
CA VAL A 301 12.86 -2.11 -4.12
C VAL A 301 12.48 -3.51 -4.58
N SER A 302 13.19 -4.52 -4.05
CA SER A 302 12.92 -5.91 -4.40
C SER A 302 11.54 -6.35 -3.88
N PRO A 303 10.89 -7.32 -4.55
CA PRO A 303 9.62 -7.87 -4.07
C PRO A 303 9.69 -8.36 -2.61
N GLU A 304 10.78 -9.04 -2.24
CA GLU A 304 10.98 -9.59 -0.90
C GLU A 304 11.10 -8.49 0.18
N LEU A 305 11.81 -7.39 -0.15
CA LEU A 305 11.90 -6.26 0.76
C LEU A 305 10.54 -5.57 0.90
N HIS A 306 9.81 -5.44 -0.21
CA HIS A 306 8.47 -4.85 -0.19
C HIS A 306 7.49 -5.68 0.65
N GLU A 307 7.48 -7.01 0.51
CA GLU A 307 6.69 -7.92 1.33
C GLU A 307 7.05 -7.82 2.82
N ALA A 308 8.35 -7.68 3.14
CA ALA A 308 8.79 -7.45 4.51
C ALA A 308 8.24 -6.14 5.09
N PHE A 309 8.19 -5.07 4.27
CA PHE A 309 7.57 -3.79 4.66
C PHE A 309 6.05 -3.90 4.83
N GLU A 310 5.37 -4.66 3.96
CA GLU A 310 3.93 -4.95 4.11
C GLU A 310 3.64 -5.75 5.38
N ALA A 311 4.45 -6.77 5.67
CA ALA A 311 4.29 -7.62 6.86
C ALA A 311 4.44 -6.86 8.18
N THR A 312 5.22 -5.77 8.18
CA THR A 312 5.54 -4.98 9.37
C THR A 312 4.83 -3.61 9.41
N ASP A 313 3.91 -3.34 8.47
CA ASP A 313 3.23 -2.04 8.30
C ASP A 313 4.20 -0.84 8.13
N LEU A 314 5.41 -1.09 7.58
CA LEU A 314 6.42 -0.05 7.31
C LEU A 314 6.33 0.53 5.89
N VAL A 315 5.39 0.07 5.05
CA VAL A 315 5.24 0.52 3.64
C VAL A 315 5.13 2.04 3.52
N HIS A 316 4.52 2.71 4.52
CA HIS A 316 4.39 4.16 4.55
C HIS A 316 5.75 4.90 4.57
N LEU A 317 6.85 4.24 4.97
CA LEU A 317 8.21 4.80 4.92
C LEU A 317 8.79 4.79 3.50
N THR A 318 8.34 3.88 2.62
CA THR A 318 8.79 3.82 1.21
C THR A 318 8.12 4.88 0.34
N ALA A 319 6.99 5.43 0.79
CA ALA A 319 6.38 6.61 0.22
C ALA A 319 6.88 7.86 0.93
N VAL A 320 7.09 8.96 0.20
CA VAL A 320 7.48 10.22 0.81
C VAL A 320 6.42 10.66 1.81
N SER A 321 6.80 10.76 3.07
CA SER A 321 5.88 11.06 4.17
C SER A 321 5.85 12.55 4.52
N GLY A 322 4.77 12.96 5.20
CA GLY A 322 4.70 14.31 5.79
C GLY A 322 5.80 14.57 6.83
N ALA A 323 6.35 13.52 7.45
CA ALA A 323 7.46 13.60 8.38
C ALA A 323 8.73 14.11 7.69
N ASN A 324 9.06 13.60 6.49
CA ASN A 324 10.24 14.03 5.71
C ASN A 324 10.18 15.54 5.41
N PHE A 325 9.00 16.00 4.98
CA PHE A 325 8.79 17.44 4.76
C PHE A 325 8.87 18.26 6.05
N THR A 326 8.31 17.77 7.15
CA THR A 326 8.39 18.42 8.47
C THR A 326 9.83 18.52 8.96
N ILE A 327 10.67 17.49 8.73
CA ILE A 327 12.09 17.49 9.05
C ILE A 327 12.82 18.60 8.26
N LEU A 328 12.55 18.72 6.95
CA LEU A 328 13.14 19.78 6.12
C LEU A 328 12.72 21.19 6.59
N LEU A 329 11.44 21.38 6.90
CA LEU A 329 10.99 22.67 7.46
C LEU A 329 11.56 22.93 8.85
N ALA A 330 11.72 21.92 9.69
CA ALA A 330 12.34 22.05 11.01
C ALA A 330 13.82 22.43 10.93
N LEU A 331 14.56 21.94 9.93
CA LEU A 331 15.93 22.40 9.67
C LEU A 331 15.97 23.89 9.29
N LEU A 332 15.03 24.36 8.48
CA LEU A 332 14.97 25.76 8.04
C LEU A 332 14.53 26.68 9.17
N ILE A 333 13.46 26.35 9.90
CA ILE A 333 12.75 27.25 10.82
C ILE A 333 13.17 27.00 12.28
N GLY A 334 13.49 25.74 12.62
CA GLY A 334 13.67 25.20 13.96
C GLY A 334 12.57 24.21 14.36
N PRO A 335 12.83 23.38 15.39
CA PRO A 335 11.87 22.36 15.81
C PRO A 335 10.54 22.96 16.25
N PRO A 336 9.41 22.25 16.02
CA PRO A 336 8.09 22.71 16.45
C PRO A 336 8.04 22.85 17.97
N GLY A 337 7.46 23.96 18.46
CA GLY A 337 7.40 24.32 19.90
C GLY A 337 8.35 25.44 20.31
N THR A 338 9.41 25.74 19.56
CA THR A 338 10.35 26.83 19.87
C THR A 338 10.06 28.15 19.13
N ALA A 339 9.03 28.14 18.27
CA ALA A 339 8.72 29.28 17.39
C ALA A 339 8.21 30.54 18.13
N HIS A 340 7.85 30.41 19.41
CA HIS A 340 7.40 31.56 20.24
C HIS A 340 8.49 32.21 21.07
N ARG A 341 9.67 31.60 21.15
CA ARG A 341 10.83 32.20 21.81
C ARG A 341 11.69 32.93 20.77
N SER A 342 12.25 34.07 21.16
CA SER A 342 13.20 34.82 20.36
C SER A 342 14.48 34.04 19.99
N GLU A 343 14.65 32.83 20.54
CA GLU A 343 15.71 31.89 20.24
C GLU A 343 15.24 30.81 19.24
N ARG A 344 15.13 31.19 17.99
CA ARG A 344 14.96 30.20 16.92
C ARG A 344 16.29 29.47 16.70
N ARG A 345 16.23 28.12 16.67
CA ARG A 345 17.42 27.26 16.50
C ARG A 345 17.60 26.73 15.08
N GLY A 346 16.77 27.11 14.11
CA GLY A 346 16.89 26.69 12.70
C GLY A 346 17.98 27.44 11.93
N LEU A 347 18.23 27.03 10.69
CA LEU A 347 19.23 27.66 9.81
C LEU A 347 18.89 29.12 9.47
N ALA A 348 17.63 29.41 9.17
CA ALA A 348 17.21 30.76 8.79
C ALA A 348 17.50 31.81 9.90
N PRO A 349 17.17 31.59 11.17
CA PRO A 349 17.53 32.50 12.25
C PRO A 349 19.05 32.65 12.46
N ARG A 350 19.81 31.55 12.33
CA ARG A 350 21.29 31.59 12.45
C ARG A 350 21.95 32.41 11.35
N LEU A 351 21.33 32.46 10.18
CA LEU A 351 21.77 33.24 9.02
C LEU A 351 21.17 34.66 9.02
N GLY A 352 20.46 35.09 10.09
CA GLY A 352 19.84 36.42 10.19
C GLY A 352 18.65 36.63 9.23
N ILE A 353 18.05 35.56 8.66
CA ILE A 353 16.98 35.68 7.70
C ILE A 353 15.67 36.10 8.40
N PRO A 354 15.01 37.20 7.97
CA PRO A 354 13.79 37.68 8.58
C PRO A 354 12.60 36.70 8.35
N LEU A 355 11.57 36.79 9.20
CA LEU A 355 10.40 35.88 9.20
C LEU A 355 9.70 35.76 7.86
N ARG A 356 9.49 36.90 7.19
CA ARG A 356 8.80 36.94 5.89
C ARG A 356 9.63 36.22 4.82
N ALA A 357 10.93 36.48 4.78
CA ALA A 357 11.84 35.77 3.87
C ALA A 357 11.92 34.28 4.20
N THR A 358 11.94 33.89 5.49
CA THR A 358 11.87 32.48 5.92
C THR A 358 10.58 31.81 5.42
N ALA A 359 9.42 32.51 5.48
CA ALA A 359 8.16 31.98 4.97
C ALA A 359 8.19 31.80 3.45
N VAL A 360 8.78 32.74 2.70
CA VAL A 360 8.95 32.67 1.24
C VAL A 360 9.90 31.50 0.87
N LEU A 361 11.05 31.39 1.53
CA LEU A 361 12.00 30.30 1.33
C LEU A 361 11.38 28.92 1.66
N GLY A 362 10.60 28.85 2.75
CA GLY A 362 9.83 27.66 3.10
C GLY A 362 8.78 27.31 2.03
N GLY A 363 8.13 28.31 1.45
CA GLY A 363 7.19 28.14 0.33
C GLY A 363 7.87 27.63 -0.94
N ALA A 364 9.02 28.18 -1.30
CA ALA A 364 9.83 27.72 -2.43
C ALA A 364 10.34 26.28 -2.20
N LEU A 365 10.80 25.96 -0.98
CA LEU A 365 11.17 24.60 -0.59
C LEU A 365 9.99 23.63 -0.71
N THR A 366 8.80 24.05 -0.28
CA THR A 366 7.56 23.26 -0.39
C THR A 366 7.22 22.94 -1.84
N LEU A 367 7.28 23.93 -2.73
CA LEU A 367 7.02 23.75 -4.15
C LEU A 367 8.07 22.83 -4.78
N GLY A 368 9.36 23.07 -4.50
CA GLY A 368 10.46 22.22 -4.96
C GLY A 368 10.31 20.76 -4.48
N PHE A 369 9.92 20.57 -3.23
CA PHE A 369 9.66 19.26 -2.65
C PHE A 369 8.53 18.52 -3.39
N VAL A 370 7.38 19.18 -3.66
CA VAL A 370 6.27 18.57 -4.42
C VAL A 370 6.70 18.19 -5.83
N ILE A 371 7.49 19.03 -6.50
CA ILE A 371 7.96 18.75 -7.88
C ILE A 371 8.95 17.56 -7.90
N VAL A 372 9.89 17.51 -6.96
CA VAL A 372 10.93 16.47 -6.91
C VAL A 372 10.37 15.13 -6.42
N CYS A 373 9.51 15.14 -5.40
CA CYS A 373 8.90 13.93 -4.81
C CYS A 373 7.66 13.44 -5.56
N ARG A 374 7.20 14.18 -6.57
CA ARG A 374 5.94 13.95 -7.28
C ARG A 374 4.68 14.29 -6.45
N PRO A 375 3.55 14.63 -7.07
CA PRO A 375 2.34 15.04 -6.36
C PRO A 375 1.51 13.85 -5.84
N GLU A 376 2.11 12.99 -5.03
CA GLU A 376 1.37 11.92 -4.34
C GLU A 376 0.44 12.51 -3.26
N PRO A 377 -0.67 11.83 -2.90
CA PRO A 377 -1.66 12.34 -1.95
C PRO A 377 -1.06 12.72 -0.58
N SER A 378 -0.08 11.96 -0.09
CA SER A 378 0.64 12.25 1.16
C SER A 378 1.51 13.50 1.07
N VAL A 379 2.19 13.68 -0.07
CA VAL A 379 3.06 14.84 -0.37
C VAL A 379 2.21 16.10 -0.50
N LEU A 380 1.11 16.05 -1.25
CA LEU A 380 0.19 17.18 -1.42
C LEU A 380 -0.41 17.64 -0.08
N ARG A 381 -0.85 16.71 0.76
CA ARG A 381 -1.37 17.03 2.08
C ARG A 381 -0.28 17.67 2.97
N ALA A 382 0.92 17.10 3.01
CA ALA A 382 2.03 17.63 3.79
C ALA A 382 2.43 19.04 3.35
N ALA A 383 2.52 19.24 2.03
CA ALA A 383 2.83 20.56 1.43
C ALA A 383 1.74 21.60 1.75
N ALA A 384 0.46 21.21 1.67
CA ALA A 384 -0.65 22.11 1.99
C ALA A 384 -0.68 22.47 3.49
N CYS A 385 -0.50 21.49 4.39
CA CYS A 385 -0.39 21.73 5.84
C CYS A 385 0.83 22.62 6.17
N GLY A 386 1.97 22.36 5.54
CA GLY A 386 3.19 23.17 5.69
C GLY A 386 2.98 24.61 5.19
N SER A 387 2.29 24.79 4.05
CA SER A 387 1.97 26.11 3.50
C SER A 387 1.06 26.91 4.44
N VAL A 388 0.04 26.28 5.04
CA VAL A 388 -0.81 26.92 6.05
C VAL A 388 0.02 27.32 7.29
N ALA A 389 0.94 26.45 7.73
CA ALA A 389 1.84 26.76 8.85
C ALA A 389 2.79 27.93 8.51
N LEU A 390 3.36 27.97 7.30
CA LEU A 390 4.22 29.06 6.83
C LEU A 390 3.46 30.39 6.72
N LEU A 391 2.22 30.35 6.23
CA LEU A 391 1.34 31.52 6.17
C LEU A 391 1.00 32.04 7.57
N ALA A 392 0.75 31.15 8.53
CA ALA A 392 0.53 31.53 9.93
C ALA A 392 1.77 32.19 10.55
N ILE A 393 2.98 31.71 10.21
CA ILE A 393 4.25 32.33 10.61
C ILE A 393 4.40 33.72 9.97
N GLY A 394 4.21 33.82 8.66
CA GLY A 394 4.36 35.08 7.90
C GLY A 394 3.38 36.16 8.32
N THR A 395 2.16 35.78 8.76
CA THR A 395 1.10 36.69 9.22
C THR A 395 1.06 36.92 10.73
N GLY A 396 1.93 36.24 11.51
CA GLY A 396 1.99 36.38 12.97
C GLY A 396 0.77 35.82 13.73
N ARG A 397 -0.12 35.05 13.06
CA ARG A 397 -1.33 34.49 13.68
C ARG A 397 -1.03 33.24 14.52
N ARG A 398 -1.81 33.04 15.60
CA ARG A 398 -1.74 31.82 16.42
C ARG A 398 -2.12 30.58 15.60
N ARG A 399 -1.42 29.47 15.83
CA ARG A 399 -1.61 28.23 15.09
C ARG A 399 -2.68 27.38 15.77
N SER A 400 -3.72 27.01 15.05
CA SER A 400 -4.63 25.94 15.42
C SER A 400 -4.50 24.82 14.39
N LEU A 401 -4.02 23.64 14.81
CA LEU A 401 -3.63 22.54 13.91
C LEU A 401 -4.84 21.78 13.35
N ILE A 402 -5.93 21.63 14.14
CA ILE A 402 -7.13 20.92 13.71
C ILE A 402 -7.89 21.68 12.61
N PRO A 403 -8.21 22.98 12.77
CA PRO A 403 -8.79 23.76 11.68
C PRO A 403 -7.89 23.82 10.44
N ALA A 404 -6.56 23.89 10.63
CA ALA A 404 -5.62 23.86 9.50
C ALA A 404 -5.73 22.55 8.72
N LEU A 405 -5.76 21.40 9.40
CA LEU A 405 -5.97 20.10 8.76
C LEU A 405 -7.31 20.03 8.05
N ALA A 406 -8.41 20.47 8.69
CA ALA A 406 -9.74 20.47 8.10
C ALA A 406 -9.81 21.38 6.85
N THR A 407 -9.17 22.56 6.88
CA THR A 407 -9.06 23.45 5.73
C THR A 407 -8.31 22.78 4.58
N VAL A 408 -7.18 22.16 4.87
CA VAL A 408 -6.36 21.47 3.86
C VAL A 408 -7.13 20.32 3.22
N VAL A 409 -7.82 19.50 4.04
CA VAL A 409 -8.67 18.41 3.54
C VAL A 409 -9.76 18.95 2.62
N LEU A 410 -10.46 19.99 3.05
CA LEU A 410 -11.50 20.64 2.25
C LEU A 410 -10.95 21.13 0.91
N LEU A 411 -9.87 21.91 0.93
CA LEU A 411 -9.28 22.48 -0.29
C LEU A 411 -8.77 21.39 -1.25
N LEU A 412 -8.13 20.35 -0.74
CA LEU A 412 -7.61 19.26 -1.56
C LEU A 412 -8.74 18.43 -2.19
N VAL A 413 -9.81 18.15 -1.45
CA VAL A 413 -10.99 17.43 -1.99
C VAL A 413 -11.74 18.27 -3.03
N LEU A 414 -11.83 19.60 -2.83
CA LEU A 414 -12.40 20.50 -3.83
C LEU A 414 -11.53 20.62 -5.09
N TYR A 415 -10.21 20.58 -4.94
CA TYR A 415 -9.25 20.63 -6.05
C TYR A 415 -9.23 19.32 -6.85
N ASP A 416 -9.23 18.18 -6.16
CA ASP A 416 -9.20 16.85 -6.75
C ASP A 416 -10.14 15.90 -5.97
N PRO A 417 -11.41 15.75 -6.38
CA PRO A 417 -12.38 14.93 -5.67
C PRO A 417 -12.03 13.44 -5.62
N TRP A 418 -11.15 12.95 -6.52
CA TRP A 418 -10.64 11.58 -6.49
C TRP A 418 -9.83 11.26 -5.24
N LEU A 419 -9.25 12.28 -4.59
CA LEU A 419 -8.58 12.11 -3.30
C LEU A 419 -9.52 11.55 -2.23
N ALA A 420 -10.82 11.83 -2.32
CA ALA A 420 -11.82 11.33 -1.38
C ALA A 420 -11.91 9.80 -1.36
N ARG A 421 -11.53 9.12 -2.45
CA ARG A 421 -11.50 7.65 -2.57
C ARG A 421 -10.09 7.05 -2.44
N SER A 422 -9.09 7.90 -2.25
CA SER A 422 -7.70 7.45 -2.10
C SER A 422 -7.46 6.93 -0.68
N TYR A 423 -7.18 5.64 -0.53
CA TYR A 423 -6.77 5.06 0.75
C TYR A 423 -5.52 5.72 1.33
N GLY A 424 -4.55 6.09 0.47
CA GLY A 424 -3.35 6.82 0.91
C GLY A 424 -3.68 8.19 1.51
N PHE A 425 -4.65 8.92 0.93
CA PHE A 425 -5.13 10.19 1.49
C PHE A 425 -5.89 9.97 2.79
N LEU A 426 -6.78 8.98 2.84
CA LEU A 426 -7.54 8.62 4.05
C LEU A 426 -6.62 8.27 5.21
N LEU A 427 -5.68 7.33 5.02
CA LEU A 427 -4.72 6.93 6.05
C LEU A 427 -3.87 8.11 6.52
N SER A 428 -3.45 8.98 5.60
CA SER A 428 -2.63 10.15 5.92
C SER A 428 -3.39 11.18 6.79
N VAL A 429 -4.67 11.42 6.51
CA VAL A 429 -5.53 12.33 7.30
C VAL A 429 -5.85 11.71 8.66
N LEU A 430 -6.19 10.41 8.69
CA LEU A 430 -6.47 9.68 9.93
C LEU A 430 -5.26 9.64 10.86
N ALA A 431 -4.08 9.29 10.35
CA ALA A 431 -2.84 9.30 11.13
C ALA A 431 -2.54 10.69 11.71
N THR A 432 -2.65 11.74 10.88
CA THR A 432 -2.44 13.12 11.36
C THR A 432 -3.46 13.52 12.41
N GLY A 433 -4.74 13.19 12.21
CA GLY A 433 -5.80 13.43 13.19
C GLY A 433 -5.54 12.69 14.52
N ALA A 434 -5.10 11.43 14.46
CA ALA A 434 -4.73 10.66 15.65
C ALA A 434 -3.55 11.27 16.40
N LEU A 435 -2.52 11.70 15.67
CA LEU A 435 -1.35 12.39 16.24
C LEU A 435 -1.71 13.72 16.93
N LEU A 436 -2.70 14.45 16.40
CA LEU A 436 -3.14 15.72 16.96
C LEU A 436 -4.11 15.56 18.15
N THR A 437 -4.86 14.45 18.23
CA THR A 437 -5.95 14.29 19.20
C THR A 437 -5.68 13.21 20.25
N LEU A 438 -5.24 12.02 19.85
CA LEU A 438 -5.04 10.86 20.71
C LEU A 438 -3.64 10.82 21.30
N ALA A 439 -2.60 11.02 20.47
CA ALA A 439 -1.22 10.89 20.91
C ALA A 439 -0.85 11.81 22.09
N PRO A 440 -1.25 13.11 22.17
CA PRO A 440 -0.94 13.94 23.32
C PRO A 440 -1.56 13.41 24.62
N ARG A 441 -2.82 12.93 24.55
CA ARG A 441 -3.51 12.36 25.73
C ARG A 441 -2.86 11.08 26.22
N TRP A 442 -2.45 10.23 25.28
CA TRP A 442 -1.78 8.96 25.61
C TRP A 442 -0.37 9.19 26.13
N SER A 443 0.38 10.12 25.55
CA SER A 443 1.72 10.53 26.03
C SER A 443 1.64 11.05 27.46
N GLU A 444 0.67 11.92 27.77
CA GLU A 444 0.47 12.43 29.13
C GLU A 444 0.13 11.30 30.11
N ALA A 445 -0.75 10.35 29.72
CA ALA A 445 -1.09 9.19 30.54
C ALA A 445 0.13 8.29 30.82
N LEU A 446 1.02 8.09 29.83
CA LEU A 446 2.27 7.33 29.99
C LEU A 446 3.28 8.06 30.90
N ARG A 447 3.41 9.39 30.73
CA ARG A 447 4.28 10.23 31.59
C ARG A 447 3.85 10.21 33.04
N ARG A 448 2.54 10.26 33.32
CA ARG A 448 1.98 10.10 34.70
C ARG A 448 2.39 8.77 35.34
N ARG A 449 2.76 7.77 34.50
CA ARG A 449 3.25 6.45 34.94
C ARG A 449 4.78 6.35 34.97
N ARG A 450 5.48 7.49 35.00
CA ARG A 450 6.95 7.60 35.04
C ARG A 450 7.66 7.08 33.77
N CYS A 451 6.94 6.91 32.64
CA CYS A 451 7.60 6.61 31.36
C CYS A 451 8.45 7.82 30.93
N PRO A 452 9.71 7.63 30.47
CA PRO A 452 10.55 8.72 29.98
C PRO A 452 9.82 9.54 28.90
N PRO A 453 9.90 10.89 28.92
CA PRO A 453 9.10 11.75 28.05
C PRO A 453 9.19 11.41 26.56
N ARG A 454 10.41 11.18 26.05
CA ARG A 454 10.65 10.84 24.64
C ARG A 454 10.04 9.50 24.25
N LEU A 455 10.18 8.49 25.14
CA LEU A 455 9.59 7.17 24.90
C LEU A 455 8.05 7.21 24.97
N ALA A 456 7.50 7.99 25.91
CA ALA A 456 6.04 8.19 26.03
C ALA A 456 5.46 8.85 24.77
N GLU A 457 6.17 9.84 24.20
CA GLU A 457 5.77 10.48 22.95
C GLU A 457 5.81 9.51 21.76
N ALA A 458 6.90 8.77 21.60
CA ALA A 458 7.07 7.84 20.51
C ALA A 458 6.05 6.68 20.57
N LEU A 459 5.85 6.08 21.75
CA LEU A 459 4.84 5.02 21.96
C LEU A 459 3.42 5.53 21.72
N ALA A 460 3.10 6.74 22.21
CA ALA A 460 1.78 7.33 22.02
C ALA A 460 1.53 7.67 20.55
N ALA A 461 2.53 8.16 19.83
CA ALA A 461 2.42 8.46 18.39
C ALA A 461 2.21 7.19 17.57
N ALA A 462 3.07 6.18 17.73
CA ALA A 462 2.97 4.91 17.03
C ALA A 462 1.65 4.19 17.35
N GLY A 463 1.27 4.09 18.64
CA GLY A 463 0.04 3.44 19.07
C GLY A 463 -1.22 4.15 18.58
N ALA A 464 -1.26 5.49 18.61
CA ALA A 464 -2.41 6.27 18.14
C ALA A 464 -2.60 6.15 16.63
N ALA A 465 -1.51 6.22 15.87
CA ALA A 465 -1.54 6.02 14.42
C ALA A 465 -2.02 4.60 14.07
N GLN A 466 -1.46 3.58 14.71
CA GLN A 466 -1.84 2.18 14.49
C GLN A 466 -3.31 1.92 14.84
N ALA A 467 -3.79 2.41 15.98
CA ALA A 467 -5.17 2.20 16.43
C ALA A 467 -6.22 2.74 15.43
N VAL A 468 -5.90 3.85 14.74
CA VAL A 468 -6.83 4.48 13.80
C VAL A 468 -6.65 3.97 12.37
N CYS A 469 -5.41 3.64 11.98
CA CYS A 469 -5.10 3.20 10.61
C CYS A 469 -5.31 1.69 10.39
N ALA A 470 -5.06 0.84 11.41
CA ALA A 470 -5.15 -0.61 11.26
C ALA A 470 -6.51 -1.11 10.72
N PRO A 471 -7.68 -0.59 11.14
CA PRO A 471 -8.96 -0.99 10.56
C PRO A 471 -9.05 -0.73 9.04
N VAL A 472 -8.49 0.39 8.57
CA VAL A 472 -8.48 0.73 7.14
C VAL A 472 -7.47 -0.13 6.37
N VAL A 473 -6.32 -0.41 6.96
CA VAL A 473 -5.32 -1.33 6.37
C VAL A 473 -5.90 -2.74 6.23
N ALA A 474 -6.65 -3.22 7.23
CA ALA A 474 -7.28 -4.53 7.19
C ALA A 474 -8.33 -4.66 6.05
N VAL A 475 -9.03 -3.59 5.69
CA VAL A 475 -9.93 -3.57 4.53
C VAL A 475 -9.20 -3.95 3.24
N ILE A 476 -7.94 -3.50 3.09
CA ILE A 476 -7.16 -3.62 1.86
C ILE A 476 -6.29 -4.89 1.87
N ALA A 477 -5.59 -5.10 3.00
CA ALA A 477 -4.55 -6.13 3.11
C ALA A 477 -5.08 -7.48 3.62
N SER A 478 -6.32 -7.53 4.15
CA SER A 478 -6.91 -8.72 4.78
C SER A 478 -6.00 -9.35 5.84
N ARG A 479 -5.21 -8.51 6.54
CA ARG A 479 -4.19 -8.93 7.51
C ARG A 479 -4.00 -7.85 8.58
N VAL A 480 -3.66 -8.28 9.80
CA VAL A 480 -3.28 -7.41 10.93
C VAL A 480 -1.85 -7.74 11.36
N SER A 481 -0.95 -6.75 11.38
CA SER A 481 0.42 -6.91 11.85
C SER A 481 0.50 -6.71 13.36
N LEU A 482 0.95 -7.73 14.10
CA LEU A 482 1.16 -7.67 15.56
C LEU A 482 2.51 -7.02 15.91
N VAL A 483 3.43 -7.00 14.94
CA VAL A 483 4.78 -6.42 15.10
C VAL A 483 4.87 -4.98 14.59
N ALA A 484 3.78 -4.43 14.06
CA ALA A 484 3.77 -3.07 13.51
C ALA A 484 4.28 -2.01 14.49
N VAL A 485 3.75 -1.97 15.72
CA VAL A 485 4.12 -0.95 16.71
C VAL A 485 5.61 -1.02 17.09
N PRO A 486 6.17 -2.19 17.49
CA PRO A 486 7.60 -2.28 17.79
C PRO A 486 8.49 -2.00 16.55
N CYS A 487 8.13 -2.48 15.36
CA CYS A 487 8.90 -2.21 14.15
C CYS A 487 8.92 -0.72 13.80
N ASN A 488 7.77 -0.04 13.87
CA ASN A 488 7.67 1.40 13.65
C ASN A 488 8.48 2.19 14.68
N LEU A 489 8.39 1.82 15.96
CA LEU A 489 9.14 2.50 17.03
C LEU A 489 10.65 2.40 16.81
N LEU A 490 11.15 1.22 16.42
CA LEU A 490 12.57 1.00 16.15
C LEU A 490 13.04 1.69 14.85
N ALA A 491 12.21 1.72 13.83
CA ALA A 491 12.51 2.37 12.56
C ALA A 491 12.56 3.89 12.68
N GLU A 492 11.72 4.49 13.55
CA GLU A 492 11.59 5.96 13.73
C GLU A 492 12.94 6.63 14.05
N PHE A 493 13.82 5.97 14.84
CA PHE A 493 15.15 6.51 15.16
C PHE A 493 16.04 6.69 13.92
N ALA A 494 15.84 5.89 12.89
CA ALA A 494 16.64 5.91 11.68
C ALA A 494 16.06 6.81 10.58
N VAL A 495 14.75 7.12 10.64
CA VAL A 495 14.07 7.91 9.60
C VAL A 495 14.66 9.32 9.47
N ALA A 496 14.85 10.04 10.58
CA ALA A 496 15.36 11.41 10.54
C ALA A 496 16.79 11.49 9.97
N PRO A 497 17.79 10.71 10.46
CA PRO A 497 19.14 10.74 9.88
C PRO A 497 19.18 10.27 8.43
N ALA A 498 18.41 9.23 8.05
CA ALA A 498 18.31 8.79 6.65
C ALA A 498 17.77 9.90 5.75
N THR A 499 16.72 10.58 6.20
CA THR A 499 16.08 11.68 5.46
C THR A 499 17.03 12.86 5.29
N VAL A 500 17.65 13.34 6.36
CA VAL A 500 18.54 14.52 6.32
C VAL A 500 19.76 14.26 5.44
N LEU A 501 20.44 13.13 5.64
CA LEU A 501 21.62 12.76 4.85
C LEU A 501 21.24 12.47 3.37
N GLY A 502 20.08 11.85 3.15
CA GLY A 502 19.57 11.58 1.80
C GLY A 502 19.23 12.87 1.03
N PHE A 503 18.61 13.87 1.68
CA PHE A 503 18.39 15.18 1.07
C PHE A 503 19.69 15.98 0.86
N ALA A 504 20.68 15.80 1.75
CA ALA A 504 22.03 16.36 1.54
C ALA A 504 22.70 15.72 0.31
N ALA A 505 22.60 14.39 0.14
CA ALA A 505 23.06 13.69 -1.06
C ALA A 505 22.35 14.19 -2.32
N LEU A 506 21.01 14.34 -2.28
CA LEU A 506 20.21 14.87 -3.39
C LEU A 506 20.63 16.27 -3.80
N ALA A 507 20.86 17.16 -2.84
CA ALA A 507 21.28 18.55 -3.08
C ALA A 507 22.73 18.64 -3.58
N ALA A 508 23.64 17.78 -3.10
CA ALA A 508 25.04 17.76 -3.51
C ALA A 508 25.26 17.11 -4.89
N ALA A 509 24.38 16.21 -5.33
CA ALA A 509 24.57 15.43 -6.56
C ALA A 509 24.81 16.27 -7.82
N PRO A 510 24.11 17.40 -8.08
CA PRO A 510 24.37 18.22 -9.27
C PRO A 510 25.65 19.07 -9.17
N LEU A 511 26.21 19.25 -7.97
CA LEU A 511 27.35 20.12 -7.69
C LEU A 511 28.66 19.33 -7.59
N ALA A 512 28.64 18.23 -6.81
CA ALA A 512 29.82 17.42 -6.51
C ALA A 512 29.39 15.97 -6.22
N MET A 513 29.41 15.11 -7.22
CA MET A 513 29.02 13.69 -7.08
C MET A 513 29.81 12.94 -5.99
N PRO A 514 31.15 13.14 -5.78
CA PRO A 514 31.86 12.50 -4.69
C PRO A 514 31.28 12.84 -3.31
N VAL A 515 30.87 14.12 -3.10
CA VAL A 515 30.25 14.57 -1.85
C VAL A 515 28.86 13.95 -1.69
N ALA A 516 28.09 13.85 -2.77
CA ALA A 516 26.79 13.18 -2.78
C ALA A 516 26.93 11.69 -2.40
N LYS A 517 27.92 10.98 -2.96
CA LYS A 517 28.25 9.59 -2.62
C LYS A 517 28.64 9.43 -1.14
N ALA A 518 29.41 10.38 -0.57
CA ALA A 518 29.76 10.36 0.84
C ALA A 518 28.52 10.49 1.74
N PHE A 519 27.62 11.45 1.44
CA PHE A 519 26.35 11.57 2.16
C PHE A 519 25.46 10.34 2.01
N ALA A 520 25.36 9.78 0.81
CA ALA A 520 24.61 8.56 0.54
C ALA A 520 25.19 7.37 1.30
N TRP A 521 26.50 7.25 1.39
CA TRP A 521 27.18 6.23 2.20
C TRP A 521 26.85 6.37 3.69
N CYS A 522 26.91 7.57 4.25
CA CYS A 522 26.47 7.80 5.63
C CYS A 522 24.98 7.47 5.83
N ALA A 523 24.13 7.79 4.85
CA ALA A 523 22.69 7.48 4.86
C ALA A 523 22.40 5.98 4.72
N SER A 524 23.32 5.19 4.19
CA SER A 524 23.13 3.74 4.00
C SER A 524 22.95 3.00 5.32
N TRP A 525 23.60 3.44 6.40
CA TRP A 525 23.49 2.83 7.72
C TRP A 525 22.07 2.91 8.30
N PRO A 526 21.47 4.10 8.46
CA PRO A 526 20.09 4.18 8.93
C PRO A 526 19.08 3.57 7.95
N SER A 527 19.33 3.61 6.63
CA SER A 527 18.45 2.96 5.68
C SER A 527 18.54 1.42 5.76
N GLY A 528 19.74 0.88 5.95
CA GLY A 528 19.95 -0.55 6.21
C GLY A 528 19.25 -1.00 7.50
N TRP A 529 19.39 -0.23 8.57
CA TRP A 529 18.68 -0.50 9.83
C TRP A 529 17.17 -0.64 9.65
N ILE A 530 16.53 0.26 8.87
CA ILE A 530 15.09 0.16 8.57
C ILE A 530 14.76 -1.14 7.80
N ALA A 531 15.59 -1.50 6.81
CA ALA A 531 15.40 -2.73 6.06
C ALA A 531 15.58 -3.98 6.93
N ASP A 532 16.57 -3.99 7.82
CA ASP A 532 16.83 -5.09 8.76
C ASP A 532 15.67 -5.29 9.74
N ILE A 533 15.10 -4.19 10.27
CA ILE A 533 13.90 -4.26 11.13
C ILE A 533 12.73 -4.86 10.36
N ALA A 534 12.49 -4.43 9.12
CA ALA A 534 11.41 -4.97 8.30
C ALA A 534 11.60 -6.47 8.06
N ARG A 535 12.81 -6.91 7.68
CA ARG A 535 13.12 -8.33 7.46
C ARG A 535 13.01 -9.15 8.74
N ALA A 536 13.55 -8.65 9.85
CA ALA A 536 13.48 -9.33 11.14
C ALA A 536 12.05 -9.46 11.64
N GLY A 537 11.24 -8.39 11.54
CA GLY A 537 9.83 -8.41 11.91
C GLY A 537 9.00 -9.35 11.05
N ALA A 538 9.24 -9.36 9.72
CA ALA A 538 8.57 -10.25 8.79
C ALA A 538 8.95 -11.73 8.98
N ALA A 539 10.14 -12.00 9.50
CA ALA A 539 10.60 -13.37 9.77
C ALA A 539 9.95 -14.00 11.02
N LEU A 540 9.30 -13.19 11.87
CA LEU A 540 8.63 -13.71 13.08
C LEU A 540 7.39 -14.54 12.72
N PRO A 541 7.25 -15.76 13.22
CA PRO A 541 6.18 -16.69 12.80
C PRO A 541 4.77 -16.13 13.05
N GLY A 542 4.55 -15.45 14.16
CA GLY A 542 3.28 -14.82 14.53
C GLY A 542 3.26 -13.30 14.31
N GLY A 543 4.12 -12.78 13.41
CA GLY A 543 4.21 -11.35 13.15
C GLY A 543 2.95 -10.72 12.56
N GLY A 544 2.05 -11.53 11.97
CA GLY A 544 0.76 -11.06 11.46
C GLY A 544 -0.30 -12.14 11.56
N VAL A 545 -1.56 -11.70 11.60
CA VAL A 545 -2.75 -12.57 11.66
C VAL A 545 -3.59 -12.28 10.42
N ASP A 546 -4.02 -13.34 9.73
CA ASP A 546 -4.97 -13.22 8.64
C ASP A 546 -6.31 -12.72 9.19
N TRP A 547 -6.91 -11.75 8.51
CA TRP A 547 -8.10 -11.04 8.98
C TRP A 547 -9.12 -10.96 7.86
N PRO A 548 -10.42 -11.03 8.16
CA PRO A 548 -11.43 -10.82 7.13
C PRO A 548 -11.21 -9.49 6.39
N GLY A 549 -11.18 -9.54 5.07
CA GLY A 549 -11.03 -8.35 4.25
C GLY A 549 -12.34 -7.57 4.07
N GLY A 550 -12.27 -6.45 3.34
CA GLY A 550 -13.41 -5.63 3.03
C GLY A 550 -13.95 -4.83 4.23
N LEU A 551 -15.09 -4.15 4.02
CA LEU A 551 -15.65 -3.23 5.03
C LEU A 551 -16.07 -3.94 6.32
N SER A 552 -16.58 -5.17 6.25
CA SER A 552 -16.97 -5.94 7.42
C SER A 552 -15.78 -6.27 8.33
N GLY A 553 -14.66 -6.67 7.75
CA GLY A 553 -13.42 -6.93 8.49
C GLY A 553 -12.84 -5.66 9.10
N GLY A 554 -12.87 -4.54 8.37
CA GLY A 554 -12.45 -3.24 8.90
C GLY A 554 -13.30 -2.78 10.09
N LEU A 555 -14.62 -2.91 10.02
CA LEU A 555 -15.53 -2.58 11.11
C LEU A 555 -15.31 -3.50 12.33
N LEU A 556 -15.14 -4.80 12.09
CA LEU A 556 -14.82 -5.76 13.15
C LEU A 556 -13.52 -5.36 13.86
N LEU A 557 -12.47 -5.02 13.11
CA LEU A 557 -11.20 -4.60 13.70
C LEU A 557 -11.34 -3.27 14.45
N ALA A 558 -12.15 -2.33 13.98
CA ALA A 558 -12.42 -1.09 14.71
C ALA A 558 -13.08 -1.36 16.07
N VAL A 559 -14.06 -2.27 16.14
CA VAL A 559 -14.70 -2.68 17.38
C VAL A 559 -13.70 -3.38 18.32
N VAL A 560 -12.89 -4.30 17.79
CA VAL A 560 -11.84 -4.99 18.57
C VAL A 560 -10.83 -3.97 19.11
N THR A 561 -10.37 -3.03 18.27
CA THR A 561 -9.41 -1.98 18.67
C THR A 561 -10.00 -1.11 19.79
N LEU A 562 -11.28 -0.71 19.67
CA LEU A 562 -11.96 0.03 20.73
C LEU A 562 -12.01 -0.79 22.03
N GLY A 563 -12.36 -2.08 21.95
CA GLY A 563 -12.34 -3.00 23.08
C GLY A 563 -10.97 -3.08 23.75
N VAL A 564 -9.91 -3.23 22.95
CA VAL A 564 -8.50 -3.26 23.42
C VAL A 564 -8.12 -1.94 24.13
N ILE A 565 -8.54 -0.79 23.60
CA ILE A 565 -8.29 0.51 24.24
C ILE A 565 -9.01 0.61 25.58
N LEU A 566 -10.26 0.17 25.66
CA LEU A 566 -11.06 0.22 26.89
C LEU A 566 -10.50 -0.74 27.96
N VAL A 567 -10.22 -1.99 27.58
CA VAL A 567 -9.62 -2.99 28.47
C VAL A 567 -8.19 -2.60 28.86
N GLY A 568 -7.40 -2.09 27.89
CA GLY A 568 -6.05 -1.62 28.11
C GLY A 568 -5.94 -0.56 29.19
N ARG A 569 -6.96 0.30 29.34
CA ARG A 569 -7.03 1.26 30.45
C ARG A 569 -7.07 0.57 31.82
N GLN A 570 -7.68 -0.59 31.93
CA GLN A 570 -7.73 -1.38 33.17
C GLN A 570 -6.43 -2.17 33.37
N VAL A 571 -5.95 -2.85 32.31
CA VAL A 571 -4.71 -3.63 32.33
C VAL A 571 -3.52 -2.74 32.72
N LEU A 572 -3.45 -1.54 32.18
CA LEU A 572 -2.41 -0.58 32.53
C LEU A 572 -2.43 -0.13 34.01
N LYS A 573 -3.47 -0.38 34.79
CA LYS A 573 -3.50 -0.09 36.24
C LYS A 573 -2.71 -1.11 37.05
N SER A 574 -2.47 -2.30 36.54
CA SER A 574 -1.75 -3.39 37.22
C SER A 574 -0.48 -3.74 36.47
N ALA A 575 0.67 -3.64 37.12
CA ALA A 575 1.95 -4.04 36.55
C ALA A 575 1.99 -5.54 36.19
N TRP A 576 1.36 -6.38 36.99
CA TRP A 576 1.25 -7.81 36.74
C TRP A 576 0.41 -8.11 35.50
N ALA A 577 -0.77 -7.47 35.37
CA ALA A 577 -1.62 -7.65 34.20
C ALA A 577 -0.92 -7.18 32.92
N MET A 578 -0.17 -6.08 32.98
CA MET A 578 0.63 -5.61 31.86
C MET A 578 1.75 -6.60 31.51
N GLY A 579 2.48 -7.13 32.51
CA GLY A 579 3.52 -8.15 32.30
C GLY A 579 2.95 -9.42 31.64
N ILE A 580 1.79 -9.90 32.10
CA ILE A 580 1.10 -11.06 31.50
C ILE A 580 0.68 -10.76 30.05
N CYS A 581 0.12 -9.60 29.76
CA CYS A 581 -0.26 -9.23 28.39
C CYS A 581 0.95 -9.15 27.46
N VAL A 582 2.08 -8.57 27.91
CA VAL A 582 3.33 -8.53 27.14
C VAL A 582 3.85 -9.94 26.91
N LEU A 583 3.87 -10.80 27.94
CA LEU A 583 4.31 -12.19 27.82
C LEU A 583 3.43 -12.96 26.81
N LEU A 584 2.11 -12.83 26.89
CA LEU A 584 1.19 -13.46 25.93
C LEU A 584 1.41 -12.97 24.52
N LEU A 585 1.61 -11.65 24.33
CA LEU A 585 1.90 -11.08 23.01
C LEU A 585 3.22 -11.65 22.46
N VAL A 586 4.28 -11.72 23.28
CA VAL A 586 5.57 -12.30 22.89
C VAL A 586 5.40 -13.77 22.49
N LEU A 587 4.64 -14.55 23.26
CA LEU A 587 4.37 -15.96 22.94
C LEU A 587 3.59 -16.12 21.63
N VAL A 588 2.62 -15.26 21.38
CA VAL A 588 1.84 -15.25 20.11
C VAL A 588 2.71 -14.86 18.92
N VAL A 589 3.62 -13.90 19.09
CA VAL A 589 4.50 -13.42 18.01
C VAL A 589 5.62 -14.43 17.74
N MET A 590 6.24 -14.97 18.78
CA MET A 590 7.38 -15.90 18.66
C MET A 590 6.94 -17.32 18.27
N GLN A 591 5.71 -17.70 18.58
CA GLN A 591 5.12 -19.01 18.30
C GLN A 591 6.12 -20.16 18.55
N PRO A 592 6.63 -20.35 19.77
CA PRO A 592 7.58 -21.41 20.04
C PRO A 592 6.98 -22.76 19.65
N ARG A 593 7.69 -23.51 18.79
CA ARG A 593 7.21 -24.75 18.17
C ARG A 593 6.51 -25.73 19.12
N PRO A 594 7.00 -26.00 20.35
CA PRO A 594 6.33 -26.91 21.26
C PRO A 594 4.94 -26.39 21.68
N LEU A 595 4.80 -25.09 21.93
CA LEU A 595 3.55 -24.47 22.35
C LEU A 595 2.52 -24.42 21.20
N THR A 596 2.97 -24.06 20.01
CA THR A 596 2.11 -24.01 18.81
C THR A 596 1.56 -25.40 18.47
N ARG A 597 2.40 -26.46 18.56
CA ARG A 597 1.95 -27.83 18.37
C ARG A 597 0.90 -28.27 19.38
N VAL A 598 1.05 -27.88 20.64
CA VAL A 598 0.08 -28.25 21.72
C VAL A 598 -1.26 -27.53 21.49
N ILE A 599 -1.23 -26.25 21.11
CA ILE A 599 -2.44 -25.44 20.96
C ILE A 599 -3.18 -25.75 19.65
N THR A 600 -2.47 -25.85 18.52
CA THR A 600 -3.08 -26.01 17.20
C THR A 600 -3.21 -27.45 16.75
N GLY A 601 -2.46 -28.37 17.36
CA GLY A 601 -2.32 -29.74 16.87
C GLY A 601 -1.63 -29.85 15.50
N TRP A 602 -1.07 -28.74 14.97
CA TRP A 602 -0.49 -28.69 13.63
C TRP A 602 1.06 -28.65 13.66
N PRO A 603 1.74 -29.40 12.78
CA PRO A 603 1.19 -30.49 11.99
C PRO A 603 0.78 -31.69 12.86
N PRO A 604 -0.30 -32.43 12.51
CA PRO A 604 -0.74 -33.58 13.28
C PRO A 604 0.40 -34.62 13.38
N PRO A 605 0.53 -35.32 14.52
CA PRO A 605 1.57 -36.29 14.67
C PRO A 605 1.43 -37.41 13.62
N GLY A 606 2.54 -37.74 12.96
CA GLY A 606 2.55 -38.80 11.95
C GLY A 606 1.93 -38.43 10.60
N TRP A 607 1.76 -37.12 10.28
CA TRP A 607 1.34 -36.69 8.96
C TRP A 607 2.20 -37.30 7.84
N ARG A 608 1.61 -37.57 6.68
CA ARG A 608 2.27 -38.27 5.56
C ARG A 608 2.38 -37.40 4.31
N MET A 609 1.34 -36.67 4.00
CA MET A 609 1.26 -35.77 2.87
C MET A 609 0.49 -34.50 3.29
N VAL A 610 0.90 -33.39 2.77
CA VAL A 610 0.18 -32.11 2.86
C VAL A 610 0.11 -31.52 1.47
N MET A 611 -1.07 -31.10 1.07
CA MET A 611 -1.29 -30.22 -0.08
C MET A 611 -1.30 -28.78 0.45
N CYS A 612 -0.33 -27.98 0.03
CA CYS A 612 -0.20 -26.60 0.42
C CYS A 612 -1.24 -25.73 -0.28
N ASP A 613 -1.87 -24.81 0.45
CA ASP A 613 -2.69 -23.77 -0.17
C ASP A 613 -1.77 -22.71 -0.80
N VAL A 614 -1.55 -22.85 -2.10
CA VAL A 614 -0.70 -21.96 -2.92
C VAL A 614 -1.50 -21.16 -3.96
N GLY A 615 -2.83 -21.16 -3.86
CA GLY A 615 -3.72 -20.55 -4.83
C GLY A 615 -3.94 -21.47 -6.05
N GLN A 616 -4.01 -20.88 -7.25
CA GLN A 616 -4.17 -21.66 -8.49
C GLN A 616 -2.80 -22.25 -8.89
N GLY A 617 -2.58 -23.51 -8.58
CA GLY A 617 -1.34 -24.22 -8.83
C GLY A 617 -1.17 -25.40 -7.88
N ASP A 618 -0.06 -26.13 -7.99
CA ASP A 618 0.24 -27.31 -7.17
C ASP A 618 1.48 -27.10 -6.30
N ALA A 619 1.38 -27.49 -5.04
CA ALA A 619 2.52 -27.73 -4.16
C ALA A 619 2.16 -28.79 -3.11
N LEU A 620 2.83 -29.94 -3.17
CA LEU A 620 2.60 -31.05 -2.24
C LEU A 620 3.88 -31.34 -1.47
N VAL A 621 3.73 -31.73 -0.21
CA VAL A 621 4.85 -32.09 0.66
C VAL A 621 4.62 -33.50 1.18
N LEU A 622 5.57 -34.41 0.90
CA LEU A 622 5.57 -35.78 1.38
C LEU A 622 6.57 -35.90 2.54
N ALA A 623 6.15 -36.43 3.68
CA ALA A 623 6.99 -36.56 4.87
C ALA A 623 8.14 -37.56 4.60
N ALA A 624 9.38 -37.09 4.71
CA ALA A 624 10.61 -37.89 4.47
C ALA A 624 11.44 -38.08 5.74
N GLY A 625 10.90 -37.71 6.90
CA GLY A 625 11.56 -37.81 8.21
C GLY A 625 11.39 -36.55 9.05
N ALA A 626 12.04 -36.51 10.21
CA ALA A 626 11.95 -35.33 11.08
C ALA A 626 12.58 -34.10 10.42
N GLY A 627 11.76 -33.05 10.21
CA GLY A 627 12.20 -31.82 9.55
C GLY A 627 12.55 -31.96 8.06
N ALA A 628 12.29 -33.14 7.44
CA ALA A 628 12.58 -33.41 6.05
C ALA A 628 11.31 -33.72 5.25
N GLY A 629 11.21 -33.18 4.04
CA GLY A 629 10.09 -33.41 3.13
C GLY A 629 10.52 -33.43 1.67
N VAL A 630 9.94 -34.32 0.87
CA VAL A 630 10.02 -34.29 -0.59
C VAL A 630 8.90 -33.36 -1.07
N VAL A 631 9.27 -32.39 -1.88
CA VAL A 631 8.33 -31.40 -2.42
C VAL A 631 8.01 -31.76 -3.85
N VAL A 632 6.72 -31.87 -4.18
CA VAL A 632 6.22 -32.10 -5.54
C VAL A 632 5.50 -30.83 -5.97
N ASP A 633 6.07 -30.15 -6.97
CA ASP A 633 5.72 -28.83 -7.43
C ASP A 633 5.87 -27.72 -6.36
N ALA A 634 5.98 -26.49 -6.80
CA ALA A 634 6.27 -25.33 -5.95
C ALA A 634 5.17 -24.27 -5.93
N GLY A 635 4.13 -24.46 -6.74
CA GLY A 635 3.06 -23.45 -6.88
C GLY A 635 3.48 -22.18 -7.62
N PRO A 636 2.55 -21.21 -7.74
CA PRO A 636 2.79 -19.94 -8.42
C PRO A 636 3.49 -18.90 -7.55
N ASP A 637 3.38 -19.01 -6.21
CA ASP A 637 3.77 -17.97 -5.26
C ASP A 637 4.81 -18.49 -4.24
N PRO A 638 6.03 -17.93 -4.25
CA PRO A 638 7.10 -18.34 -3.35
C PRO A 638 6.80 -18.07 -1.86
N VAL A 639 5.92 -17.12 -1.53
CA VAL A 639 5.57 -16.81 -0.14
C VAL A 639 4.64 -17.88 0.43
N LEU A 640 3.65 -18.30 -0.36
CA LEU A 640 2.67 -19.29 0.09
C LEU A 640 3.30 -20.65 0.33
N VAL A 641 4.14 -21.14 -0.59
CA VAL A 641 4.83 -22.43 -0.40
C VAL A 641 5.84 -22.36 0.74
N ASP A 642 6.57 -21.26 0.91
CA ASP A 642 7.49 -21.07 2.03
C ASP A 642 6.75 -21.07 3.38
N ARG A 643 5.58 -20.43 3.46
CA ARG A 643 4.71 -20.44 4.65
C ARG A 643 4.29 -21.88 5.01
N CYS A 644 3.83 -22.63 4.02
CA CYS A 644 3.44 -24.02 4.20
C CYS A 644 4.60 -24.88 4.75
N LEU A 645 5.76 -24.82 4.10
CA LEU A 645 6.94 -25.58 4.52
C LEU A 645 7.42 -25.19 5.91
N ARG A 646 7.35 -23.90 6.27
CA ARG A 646 7.66 -23.45 7.64
C ARG A 646 6.67 -23.99 8.67
N SER A 647 5.37 -23.98 8.36
CA SER A 647 4.34 -24.51 9.26
C SER A 647 4.52 -26.01 9.55
N LEU A 648 5.01 -26.76 8.56
CA LEU A 648 5.36 -28.18 8.69
C LEU A 648 6.71 -28.41 9.39
N GLY A 649 7.49 -27.34 9.62
CA GLY A 649 8.81 -27.44 10.22
C GLY A 649 9.89 -28.05 9.30
N ILE A 650 9.70 -27.95 7.98
CA ILE A 650 10.65 -28.48 6.99
C ILE A 650 11.87 -27.57 6.90
N THR A 651 13.04 -28.12 7.20
CA THR A 651 14.35 -27.47 7.09
C THR A 651 15.24 -28.11 6.02
N ARG A 652 14.93 -29.35 5.63
CA ARG A 652 15.68 -30.13 4.62
C ARG A 652 14.70 -30.67 3.58
N VAL A 653 15.01 -30.47 2.31
CA VAL A 653 14.25 -30.94 1.14
C VAL A 653 15.19 -31.86 0.33
N PRO A 654 15.22 -33.19 0.58
CA PRO A 654 16.10 -34.07 -0.17
C PRO A 654 15.88 -34.02 -1.67
N LEU A 655 14.63 -33.78 -2.10
CA LEU A 655 14.25 -33.71 -3.50
C LEU A 655 13.10 -32.71 -3.70
N VAL A 656 13.23 -31.85 -4.68
CA VAL A 656 12.13 -31.12 -5.31
C VAL A 656 11.84 -31.78 -6.64
N LEU A 657 10.62 -32.26 -6.83
CA LEU A 657 10.19 -32.81 -8.10
C LEU A 657 9.23 -31.83 -8.77
N LEU A 658 9.58 -31.33 -9.95
CA LEU A 658 8.74 -30.46 -10.74
C LEU A 658 8.09 -31.30 -11.85
N THR A 659 6.76 -31.42 -11.80
CA THR A 659 6.04 -32.31 -12.72
C THR A 659 6.16 -31.84 -14.15
N HIS A 660 6.07 -30.53 -14.37
CA HIS A 660 6.26 -29.87 -15.66
C HIS A 660 6.61 -28.39 -15.45
N PHE A 661 6.90 -27.64 -16.51
CA PHE A 661 7.44 -26.30 -16.39
C PHE A 661 6.40 -25.16 -16.48
N HIS A 662 5.10 -25.40 -16.29
CA HIS A 662 4.17 -24.28 -16.18
C HIS A 662 4.41 -23.42 -14.94
N ALA A 663 4.11 -22.13 -15.04
CA ALA A 663 4.43 -21.16 -13.99
C ALA A 663 3.73 -21.42 -12.65
N ASP A 664 2.53 -21.98 -12.69
CA ASP A 664 1.73 -22.38 -11.52
C ASP A 664 2.26 -23.64 -10.80
N HIS A 665 3.31 -24.26 -11.34
CA HIS A 665 4.04 -25.37 -10.72
C HIS A 665 5.47 -24.99 -10.32
N VAL A 666 6.13 -24.02 -11.02
CA VAL A 666 7.56 -23.77 -10.80
C VAL A 666 7.87 -22.38 -10.26
N ALA A 667 6.97 -21.37 -10.41
CA ALA A 667 7.28 -20.00 -10.04
C ALA A 667 7.51 -19.81 -8.54
N GLY A 668 6.95 -20.68 -7.70
CA GLY A 668 7.15 -20.71 -6.25
C GLY A 668 8.49 -21.29 -5.80
N LEU A 669 9.31 -21.86 -6.71
CA LEU A 669 10.59 -22.53 -6.36
C LEU A 669 11.52 -21.68 -5.47
N PRO A 670 11.66 -20.35 -5.62
CA PRO A 670 12.44 -19.54 -4.68
C PRO A 670 11.98 -19.65 -3.23
N GLY A 671 10.68 -19.88 -3.00
CA GLY A 671 10.12 -20.12 -1.67
C GLY A 671 10.53 -21.47 -1.08
N VAL A 672 10.60 -22.51 -1.90
CA VAL A 672 11.10 -23.84 -1.47
C VAL A 672 12.58 -23.76 -1.08
N LEU A 673 13.37 -22.99 -1.85
CA LEU A 673 14.80 -22.82 -1.63
C LEU A 673 15.16 -21.89 -0.45
N ARG A 674 14.21 -21.13 0.07
CA ARG A 674 14.45 -20.11 1.11
C ARG A 674 14.78 -20.74 2.46
N GLY A 675 16.05 -20.59 2.92
CA GLY A 675 16.48 -21.02 4.25
C GLY A 675 16.42 -22.54 4.48
N ARG A 676 16.47 -23.34 3.39
CA ARG A 676 16.42 -24.79 3.42
C ARG A 676 17.59 -25.39 2.66
N GLU A 677 18.02 -26.56 3.13
CA GLU A 677 18.97 -27.41 2.43
C GLU A 677 18.21 -28.23 1.39
N VAL A 678 18.51 -28.03 0.10
CA VAL A 678 17.88 -28.76 -1.00
C VAL A 678 18.91 -29.65 -1.68
N GLY A 679 18.61 -30.96 -1.74
CA GLY A 679 19.54 -31.95 -2.25
C GLY A 679 19.61 -32.02 -3.78
N ALA A 680 18.46 -32.11 -4.44
CA ALA A 680 18.36 -32.18 -5.90
C ALA A 680 17.02 -31.65 -6.39
N ILE A 681 16.97 -31.24 -7.68
CA ILE A 681 15.75 -30.93 -8.39
C ILE A 681 15.57 -31.96 -9.51
N GLU A 682 14.44 -32.64 -9.54
CA GLU A 682 14.07 -33.60 -10.58
C GLU A 682 12.94 -33.03 -11.44
N THR A 683 13.03 -33.17 -12.77
CA THR A 683 12.10 -32.54 -13.71
C THR A 683 11.71 -33.50 -14.83
N THR A 684 10.60 -33.16 -15.52
CA THR A 684 10.30 -33.79 -16.83
C THR A 684 11.46 -33.54 -17.83
N TRP A 685 11.55 -34.38 -18.86
CA TRP A 685 12.50 -34.20 -19.96
C TRP A 685 12.00 -33.21 -21.03
N PHE A 686 10.73 -32.81 -20.98
CA PHE A 686 10.11 -31.88 -21.94
C PHE A 686 10.38 -30.43 -21.50
N ASP A 687 11.31 -29.77 -22.23
CA ASP A 687 11.85 -28.45 -21.88
C ASP A 687 10.98 -27.28 -22.39
N GLU A 688 9.67 -27.31 -22.10
CA GLU A 688 8.71 -26.24 -22.43
C GLU A 688 7.87 -25.82 -21.22
N PRO A 689 7.53 -24.53 -21.11
CA PRO A 689 7.96 -23.37 -21.89
C PRO A 689 9.44 -22.98 -21.60
N PRO A 690 10.22 -22.58 -22.61
CA PRO A 690 11.67 -22.38 -22.46
C PRO A 690 12.06 -21.29 -21.47
N GLU A 691 11.21 -20.31 -21.24
CA GLU A 691 11.43 -19.25 -20.24
C GLU A 691 11.40 -19.80 -18.81
N GLN A 692 10.49 -20.72 -18.51
CA GLN A 692 10.39 -21.35 -17.19
C GLN A 692 11.53 -22.36 -16.96
N VAL A 693 11.92 -23.07 -17.99
CA VAL A 693 13.10 -23.96 -17.94
C VAL A 693 14.36 -23.14 -17.61
N ARG A 694 14.58 -22.01 -18.28
CA ARG A 694 15.70 -21.10 -17.97
C ARG A 694 15.62 -20.55 -16.54
N PHE A 695 14.42 -20.22 -16.06
CA PHE A 695 14.21 -19.75 -14.71
C PHE A 695 14.60 -20.81 -13.67
N VAL A 696 14.15 -22.06 -13.82
CA VAL A 696 14.47 -23.16 -12.91
C VAL A 696 15.97 -23.48 -12.95
N ARG A 697 16.57 -23.58 -14.15
CA ARG A 697 18.02 -23.83 -14.31
C ARG A 697 18.85 -22.72 -13.65
N GLY A 698 18.51 -21.44 -13.91
CA GLY A 698 19.23 -20.33 -13.28
C GLY A 698 19.18 -20.32 -11.76
N LEU A 699 18.08 -20.78 -11.15
CA LEU A 699 17.98 -20.93 -9.69
C LEU A 699 18.81 -22.13 -9.19
N ALA A 700 18.80 -23.22 -9.90
CA ALA A 700 19.59 -24.42 -9.56
C ALA A 700 21.09 -24.13 -9.63
N ASP A 701 21.55 -23.50 -10.73
CA ASP A 701 22.94 -23.12 -10.92
C ASP A 701 23.43 -22.12 -9.86
N ALA A 702 22.61 -21.10 -9.55
CA ALA A 702 22.93 -20.09 -8.52
C ALA A 702 23.04 -20.68 -7.10
N ARG A 703 22.48 -21.85 -6.86
CA ARG A 703 22.51 -22.58 -5.59
C ARG A 703 23.34 -23.86 -5.61
N HIS A 704 23.99 -24.17 -6.74
CA HIS A 704 24.75 -25.39 -6.98
C HIS A 704 23.93 -26.66 -6.73
N ILE A 705 22.65 -26.67 -7.10
CA ILE A 705 21.73 -27.80 -6.92
C ILE A 705 21.73 -28.63 -8.20
N THR A 706 21.98 -29.93 -8.06
CA THR A 706 21.97 -30.88 -9.18
C THR A 706 20.55 -31.03 -9.75
N MET A 707 20.39 -30.88 -11.07
CA MET A 707 19.16 -31.18 -11.79
C MET A 707 19.24 -32.55 -12.46
N THR A 708 18.19 -33.36 -12.29
CA THR A 708 18.04 -34.69 -12.93
C THR A 708 16.71 -34.76 -13.69
N ARG A 709 16.61 -35.76 -14.60
CA ARG A 709 15.41 -36.02 -15.39
C ARG A 709 14.71 -37.25 -14.86
N ALA A 710 13.38 -37.13 -14.61
CA ALA A 710 12.56 -38.28 -14.23
C ALA A 710 12.22 -39.12 -15.47
N ALA A 711 12.26 -40.43 -15.31
CA ALA A 711 11.89 -41.40 -16.36
C ALA A 711 11.00 -42.51 -15.81
N ALA A 712 10.01 -42.94 -16.61
CA ALA A 712 9.11 -44.02 -16.22
C ALA A 712 9.89 -45.30 -15.89
N GLY A 713 9.48 -45.99 -14.82
CA GLY A 713 10.17 -47.16 -14.28
C GLY A 713 11.16 -46.84 -13.15
N GLU A 714 11.60 -45.62 -13.00
CA GLU A 714 12.49 -45.19 -11.92
C GLU A 714 11.82 -45.37 -10.56
N ARG A 715 12.58 -45.98 -9.61
CA ARG A 715 12.12 -46.19 -8.24
C ARG A 715 13.08 -45.55 -7.28
N ARG A 716 12.57 -44.77 -6.34
CA ARG A 716 13.35 -44.11 -5.30
C ARG A 716 12.74 -44.37 -3.93
N ARG A 717 13.59 -44.24 -2.90
CA ARG A 717 13.19 -44.39 -1.52
C ARG A 717 13.94 -43.42 -0.61
N THR A 718 13.21 -42.81 0.31
CA THR A 718 13.80 -41.98 1.37
C THR A 718 13.09 -42.30 2.69
N GLY A 719 13.78 -43.00 3.60
CA GLY A 719 13.18 -43.49 4.85
C GLY A 719 12.00 -44.44 4.60
N ARG A 720 10.81 -44.07 5.08
CA ARG A 720 9.55 -44.83 4.88
C ARG A 720 8.79 -44.41 3.62
N LEU A 721 9.22 -43.37 2.94
CA LEU A 721 8.64 -42.87 1.70
C LEU A 721 9.29 -43.59 0.51
N ALA A 722 8.51 -44.21 -0.35
CA ALA A 722 8.96 -44.79 -1.60
C ALA A 722 8.05 -44.33 -2.74
N TRP A 723 8.60 -44.10 -3.91
CA TRP A 723 7.83 -43.74 -5.08
C TRP A 723 8.39 -44.37 -6.35
N GLN A 724 7.54 -44.50 -7.33
CA GLN A 724 7.83 -44.94 -8.66
C GLN A 724 7.36 -43.92 -9.66
N VAL A 725 8.20 -43.51 -10.59
CA VAL A 725 7.82 -42.69 -11.74
C VAL A 725 7.06 -43.58 -12.74
N LEU A 726 5.86 -43.22 -13.07
CA LEU A 726 5.01 -43.93 -14.03
C LEU A 726 5.02 -43.30 -15.41
N TRP A 727 5.20 -41.99 -15.50
CA TRP A 727 5.16 -41.11 -16.68
C TRP A 727 6.12 -39.92 -16.51
N PRO A 728 6.73 -39.37 -17.56
CA PRO A 728 6.64 -39.73 -18.98
C PRO A 728 7.50 -40.92 -19.35
N PRO A 729 7.23 -41.59 -20.51
CA PRO A 729 8.03 -42.72 -20.97
C PRO A 729 9.47 -42.27 -21.29
N PRO A 730 10.46 -43.21 -21.19
CA PRO A 730 11.83 -42.87 -21.54
C PRO A 730 11.96 -42.64 -23.06
N ARG A 731 12.91 -41.79 -23.48
CA ARG A 731 13.19 -41.59 -24.91
C ARG A 731 13.88 -42.83 -25.50
N PRO A 732 13.61 -43.12 -26.80
CA PRO A 732 12.77 -42.38 -27.74
C PRO A 732 11.27 -42.64 -27.52
N ALA A 733 10.53 -41.54 -27.40
CA ALA A 733 9.07 -41.54 -27.31
C ALA A 733 8.55 -40.36 -28.15
N PRO A 734 7.30 -40.42 -28.70
CA PRO A 734 6.69 -39.26 -29.33
C PRO A 734 6.68 -38.07 -28.38
N ASP A 735 6.91 -36.87 -28.95
CA ASP A 735 6.78 -35.65 -28.16
C ASP A 735 5.33 -35.50 -27.67
N PRO A 736 5.11 -35.09 -26.42
CA PRO A 736 3.80 -34.84 -25.87
C PRO A 736 3.13 -33.62 -26.58
N ASP A 737 1.82 -33.58 -26.58
CA ASP A 737 1.05 -32.49 -27.19
C ASP A 737 1.22 -31.14 -26.47
N GLY A 738 1.90 -31.12 -25.31
CA GLY A 738 2.23 -29.95 -24.55
C GLY A 738 2.84 -30.27 -23.18
N PRO A 739 3.21 -29.24 -22.40
CA PRO A 739 3.83 -29.42 -21.09
C PRO A 739 3.01 -30.26 -20.12
N ASN A 740 1.66 -30.15 -20.15
CA ASN A 740 0.75 -30.89 -19.31
C ASN A 740 0.89 -32.40 -19.54
N ASP A 741 0.94 -32.83 -20.81
CA ASP A 741 1.06 -34.25 -21.17
C ASP A 741 2.45 -34.84 -20.85
N ALA A 742 3.42 -34.00 -20.57
CA ALA A 742 4.74 -34.38 -20.05
C ALA A 742 4.83 -34.40 -18.52
N SER A 743 3.73 -34.20 -17.79
CA SER A 743 3.72 -34.15 -16.32
C SER A 743 4.24 -35.43 -15.70
N VAL A 744 5.26 -35.32 -14.83
CA VAL A 744 5.79 -36.49 -14.09
C VAL A 744 4.69 -37.04 -13.18
N THR A 745 4.31 -38.29 -13.43
CA THR A 745 3.29 -38.99 -12.66
C THR A 745 3.94 -39.97 -11.70
N LEU A 746 3.55 -39.89 -10.42
CA LEU A 746 4.16 -40.70 -9.35
C LEU A 746 3.13 -41.63 -8.70
N LEU A 747 3.54 -42.90 -8.52
CA LEU A 747 2.88 -43.78 -7.57
C LEU A 747 3.70 -43.80 -6.28
N VAL A 748 3.15 -43.21 -5.23
CA VAL A 748 3.82 -43.00 -3.94
C VAL A 748 3.28 -44.00 -2.92
N ARG A 749 4.19 -44.62 -2.13
CA ARG A 749 3.86 -45.50 -1.01
C ARG A 749 4.47 -44.97 0.29
N THR A 750 3.60 -44.75 1.27
CA THR A 750 4.06 -44.28 2.59
C THR A 750 3.17 -44.83 3.70
N ALA A 751 3.74 -45.51 4.67
CA ALA A 751 3.06 -46.07 5.85
C ALA A 751 1.73 -46.81 5.56
N GLY A 752 1.74 -47.65 4.54
CA GLY A 752 0.59 -48.46 4.14
C GLY A 752 -0.41 -47.74 3.21
N LEU A 753 -0.22 -46.47 2.93
CA LEU A 753 -1.03 -45.68 1.97
C LEU A 753 -0.37 -45.68 0.59
N THR A 754 -1.21 -45.78 -0.43
CA THR A 754 -0.84 -45.63 -1.84
C THR A 754 -1.47 -44.39 -2.43
N LEU A 755 -0.64 -43.50 -2.99
CA LEU A 755 -1.07 -42.22 -3.56
C LEU A 755 -0.69 -42.19 -5.03
N LEU A 756 -1.55 -41.62 -5.85
CA LEU A 756 -1.29 -41.30 -7.27
C LEU A 756 -1.26 -39.78 -7.44
N LEU A 757 -0.10 -39.25 -7.87
CA LEU A 757 0.12 -37.82 -8.13
C LEU A 757 0.33 -37.66 -9.63
N MET A 758 -0.59 -36.99 -10.32
CA MET A 758 -0.61 -36.95 -11.79
C MET A 758 -0.15 -35.62 -12.36
N GLY A 759 0.24 -34.63 -11.51
CA GLY A 759 0.48 -33.27 -12.01
C GLY A 759 -0.73 -32.74 -12.77
N ASP A 760 -0.52 -32.26 -14.00
CA ASP A 760 -1.58 -31.75 -14.88
C ASP A 760 -1.85 -32.64 -16.11
N LEU A 761 -1.52 -33.93 -15.97
CA LEU A 761 -1.64 -34.89 -17.05
C LEU A 761 -3.05 -34.89 -17.67
N GLU A 762 -3.14 -34.69 -19.00
CA GLU A 762 -4.41 -34.61 -19.73
C GLU A 762 -4.85 -35.97 -20.27
N PRO A 763 -6.14 -36.16 -20.71
CA PRO A 763 -6.67 -37.46 -21.11
C PRO A 763 -5.89 -38.20 -22.21
N PRO A 764 -5.26 -37.55 -23.21
CA PRO A 764 -4.43 -38.25 -24.18
C PRO A 764 -3.28 -39.03 -23.48
N ALA A 765 -2.56 -38.36 -22.60
CA ALA A 765 -1.46 -38.96 -21.83
C ALA A 765 -1.96 -39.91 -20.73
N GLN A 766 -3.11 -39.64 -20.09
CA GLN A 766 -3.77 -40.56 -19.16
C GLN A 766 -4.11 -41.90 -19.82
N ARG A 767 -4.61 -41.90 -21.06
CA ARG A 767 -4.86 -43.13 -21.84
C ARG A 767 -3.57 -43.83 -22.25
N ALA A 768 -2.52 -43.07 -22.58
CA ALA A 768 -1.23 -43.64 -22.90
C ALA A 768 -0.59 -44.29 -21.64
N LEU A 769 -0.73 -43.67 -20.49
CA LEU A 769 -0.29 -44.24 -19.18
C LEU A 769 -1.01 -45.58 -18.91
N LEU A 770 -2.34 -45.68 -19.13
CA LEU A 770 -3.08 -46.94 -18.95
C LEU A 770 -2.60 -48.06 -19.84
N ARG A 771 -2.06 -47.77 -21.02
CA ARG A 771 -1.54 -48.75 -22.03
C ARG A 771 -0.06 -49.05 -21.83
N SER A 772 0.65 -48.31 -20.95
CA SER A 772 2.09 -48.49 -20.76
C SER A 772 2.39 -49.84 -20.11
N PRO A 773 3.27 -50.69 -20.66
CA PRO A 773 3.54 -52.09 -20.16
C PRO A 773 4.06 -52.13 -18.71
N GLY A 774 4.60 -51.07 -18.18
CA GLY A 774 5.17 -50.95 -16.81
C GLY A 774 4.23 -50.29 -15.78
N ALA A 775 3.11 -49.76 -16.18
CA ALA A 775 2.19 -49.07 -15.30
C ALA A 775 1.10 -50.02 -14.74
N ALA A 776 1.52 -50.90 -13.82
CA ALA A 776 0.53 -51.61 -12.99
C ALA A 776 -0.12 -50.58 -12.05
N LEU A 777 -1.27 -49.98 -12.46
CA LEU A 777 -2.04 -49.04 -11.64
C LEU A 777 -2.95 -49.83 -10.70
N PRO A 778 -2.58 -49.96 -9.38
CA PRO A 778 -3.48 -50.54 -8.38
C PRO A 778 -4.58 -49.52 -8.01
N PRO A 779 -5.63 -49.97 -7.33
CA PRO A 779 -6.50 -49.07 -6.57
C PRO A 779 -5.63 -48.23 -5.61
N VAL A 780 -5.95 -46.95 -5.45
CA VAL A 780 -5.16 -46.03 -4.60
C VAL A 780 -6.00 -45.48 -3.46
N ASP A 781 -5.37 -45.16 -2.35
CA ASP A 781 -6.03 -44.53 -1.22
C ASP A 781 -6.30 -43.06 -1.50
N VAL A 782 -5.33 -42.36 -2.13
CA VAL A 782 -5.41 -40.94 -2.42
C VAL A 782 -5.02 -40.64 -3.86
N LEU A 783 -5.86 -39.84 -4.54
CA LEU A 783 -5.60 -39.31 -5.86
C LEU A 783 -5.44 -37.80 -5.80
N LYS A 784 -4.31 -37.23 -6.25
CA LYS A 784 -4.28 -35.82 -6.66
C LYS A 784 -4.89 -35.73 -8.06
N VAL A 785 -6.05 -35.09 -8.15
CA VAL A 785 -6.77 -34.92 -9.44
C VAL A 785 -5.93 -34.02 -10.35
N ALA A 786 -5.76 -34.48 -11.60
CA ALA A 786 -4.94 -33.73 -12.55
C ALA A 786 -5.53 -32.35 -12.91
N HIS A 787 -4.64 -31.42 -13.27
CA HIS A 787 -4.97 -30.14 -13.86
C HIS A 787 -5.99 -29.35 -13.04
N HIS A 788 -5.69 -29.18 -11.71
CA HIS A 788 -6.47 -28.40 -10.74
C HIS A 788 -7.96 -28.76 -10.67
N GLY A 789 -8.30 -30.04 -10.87
CA GLY A 789 -9.68 -30.52 -10.89
C GLY A 789 -10.42 -30.18 -12.19
N SER A 790 -9.71 -30.09 -13.31
CA SER A 790 -10.34 -29.96 -14.62
C SER A 790 -11.36 -31.08 -14.86
N ALA A 791 -12.52 -30.76 -15.44
CA ALA A 791 -13.51 -31.76 -15.88
C ALA A 791 -12.98 -32.65 -17.01
N TYR A 792 -11.89 -32.27 -17.68
CA TYR A 792 -11.25 -33.01 -18.74
C TYR A 792 -10.32 -34.08 -18.14
N GLN A 793 -10.91 -35.23 -17.84
CA GLN A 793 -10.26 -36.43 -17.26
C GLN A 793 -10.67 -37.69 -18.02
N ASP A 794 -9.81 -38.74 -17.98
CA ASP A 794 -10.16 -40.05 -18.56
C ASP A 794 -10.95 -40.89 -17.55
N PRO A 795 -12.21 -41.21 -17.81
CA PRO A 795 -13.06 -41.96 -16.88
C PRO A 795 -12.63 -43.42 -16.67
N VAL A 796 -11.85 -43.98 -17.60
CA VAL A 796 -11.34 -45.37 -17.46
C VAL A 796 -10.21 -45.38 -16.43
N LEU A 797 -9.33 -44.36 -16.46
CA LEU A 797 -8.27 -44.20 -15.46
C LEU A 797 -8.87 -44.04 -14.06
N LEU A 798 -9.86 -43.15 -13.91
CA LEU A 798 -10.49 -42.91 -12.62
C LEU A 798 -11.14 -44.14 -12.03
N ARG A 799 -11.88 -44.92 -12.86
CA ARG A 799 -12.46 -46.20 -12.43
C ARG A 799 -11.41 -47.24 -12.10
N ARG A 800 -10.27 -47.26 -12.82
CA ARG A 800 -9.19 -48.22 -12.57
C ARG A 800 -8.47 -47.99 -11.22
N VAL A 801 -8.19 -46.71 -10.91
CA VAL A 801 -7.51 -46.33 -9.66
C VAL A 801 -8.45 -46.27 -8.47
N ALA A 802 -9.76 -46.10 -8.68
CA ALA A 802 -10.85 -46.16 -7.70
C ALA A 802 -10.45 -45.49 -6.35
N PRO A 803 -10.10 -44.22 -6.31
CA PRO A 803 -9.51 -43.59 -5.11
C PRO A 803 -10.53 -43.52 -3.97
N ARG A 804 -10.05 -43.69 -2.73
CA ARG A 804 -10.87 -43.46 -1.51
C ARG A 804 -10.99 -41.98 -1.18
N LEU A 805 -9.98 -41.19 -1.56
CA LEU A 805 -9.92 -39.73 -1.37
C LEU A 805 -9.36 -39.07 -2.64
N ALA A 806 -10.06 -38.08 -3.14
CA ALA A 806 -9.58 -37.23 -4.23
C ALA A 806 -9.26 -35.83 -3.72
N LEU A 807 -8.06 -35.34 -4.02
CA LEU A 807 -7.61 -34.01 -3.63
C LEU A 807 -7.47 -33.13 -4.85
N ILE A 808 -7.98 -31.89 -4.74
CA ILE A 808 -7.94 -30.88 -5.78
C ILE A 808 -7.23 -29.65 -5.22
N SER A 809 -6.14 -29.23 -5.88
CA SER A 809 -5.41 -28.00 -5.58
C SER A 809 -5.92 -26.91 -6.53
N CYS A 810 -6.62 -25.90 -6.02
CA CYS A 810 -7.16 -24.83 -6.85
C CYS A 810 -7.31 -23.53 -6.04
N GLY A 811 -7.28 -22.39 -6.74
CA GLY A 811 -7.58 -21.09 -6.15
C GLY A 811 -9.08 -20.82 -6.04
N GLU A 812 -9.45 -19.77 -5.27
CA GLU A 812 -10.87 -19.36 -5.04
C GLU A 812 -11.67 -19.15 -6.33
N ASN A 813 -11.01 -18.70 -7.40
CA ASN A 813 -11.62 -18.43 -8.70
C ASN A 813 -11.20 -19.45 -9.76
N ASN A 814 -11.24 -20.76 -9.43
CA ASN A 814 -10.85 -21.79 -10.37
C ASN A 814 -11.84 -21.88 -11.57
N PRO A 815 -11.45 -21.45 -12.77
CA PRO A 815 -12.33 -21.53 -13.94
C PRO A 815 -12.56 -22.96 -14.43
N LYS A 816 -11.68 -23.91 -14.03
CA LYS A 816 -11.66 -25.30 -14.49
C LYS A 816 -12.54 -26.21 -13.63
N GLY A 817 -12.82 -25.85 -12.36
CA GLY A 817 -13.52 -26.70 -11.38
C GLY A 817 -15.02 -26.52 -11.27
N ARG A 818 -15.67 -25.70 -12.10
CA ARG A 818 -17.11 -25.37 -11.96
C ARG A 818 -18.10 -26.49 -12.37
N TYR A 819 -17.63 -27.64 -12.83
CA TYR A 819 -18.47 -28.66 -13.45
C TYR A 819 -18.40 -30.05 -12.81
N TRP A 820 -17.78 -30.20 -11.63
CA TRP A 820 -17.79 -31.47 -10.91
C TRP A 820 -19.00 -31.51 -9.96
N GLN A 821 -20.07 -32.16 -10.40
CA GLN A 821 -21.03 -32.80 -9.50
C GLN A 821 -20.64 -34.28 -9.44
N PHE A 822 -20.12 -34.75 -8.31
CA PHE A 822 -19.98 -36.17 -8.01
C PHE A 822 -21.33 -36.78 -7.65
#